data_343fee76891c7465fd6764f14058aab6
#
_entry.id   343fee76891c7465fd6764f14058aab6
#
_cell.length_a   1.000
_cell.length_b   1.000
_cell.length_c   1.000
_cell.angle_alpha   90.00
_cell.angle_beta   90.00
_cell.angle_gamma   90.00
#
_symmetry.space_group_name_H-M   'P 1'
#
loop_
_entity.id
_entity.type
_entity.pdbx_description
1 polymer ?
#
loop_
_entity_poly.entity_id
_entity_poly.type
_entity_poly.pdbx_seq_one_letter_code
_entity_poly.pdbx_strand_id
1 'polypeptide(L)'
;MQYPTISEYVKASQDASDNLDMSTEATNAELNEAIMDEFGVKYSKDGRKLLKAPQNLDSTYSIKEGTKIICDMAFADCKSLRSLVVPDGVTSIGKRAFSDCTSLSSLVLPESVGNIIGNPFSGWDGELKCLSPYFIYDNKVLFDKDKSKIIAFRDKKTTSYVIPDYVTSIGNGAFYDCKSLRNIVIPDSVTSIGDSAFEGCTSLTSLVIPDSVTSIGDSAFDGCSSLTDIVLPDSVTSIGDCAFFLCESLISIVIPDSVTSIGDCAFDYCESLRSIVIPDSVTSIGDGAFDSCTSLTDIVLPDSVTSIGDWAFEGCGSLTNIAIPEGVTSIGDSAFSGCESLGSLVIPEGVTSIGDSAFRGCGSLSSLVLPESVGNIIGNPFSGWDGELKCLSPYFIYDNKVLFDKDKSKIIAFRDKKAKSYAIPDSITSIENGAFYDCKSLSSLVLPESVTCIGDYAFYDCKSLSSLVIPDGVTSIGTWAFMGCSSLSSLVIPDSVTRIGDSAFWGCGSLSSLVIHATGAGIVDSVFKGCKSLESLVLSDGVTSIGDSAFDGCSSLSSLVIPDSVTRIGDCAFSGCTSLTDIVIPDGVTSIGTWAFSGCTSLSSLVIPDSVADYVNWAFRGCSSLSNLVIRATGASIVDRAFKGCRSLCWLAIHAKIVIPDGVTSIGDDAFRGCKSLKSLVLPESVTSIGDKAFEGCSSLSSLVIPDSVTSIGNCAFGGCRSLKSLVIPDGVTSVGEDTFSVCSSLTNIAIPDSVTSIGDWAFSDCSSLRSLVIPDSVTRIGHCAFSGCSSLTNIAIPDSVTSIGFYAFSGCCSLSDIIIPDGVTHIEERAFYGCNFSNNLKQELISRFGIEIFW
;
A
#
# COMPACT_ATOMS: atom_id res chain seq x y z
N MET A 1 -26.86 19.31 57.43
CA MET A 1 -26.16 19.33 56.11
C MET A 1 -26.38 17.97 55.50
N GLN A 2 -27.24 17.90 54.49
CA GLN A 2 -27.42 16.69 53.66
C GLN A 2 -26.28 16.62 52.65
N TYR A 3 -25.55 15.53 52.66
CA TYR A 3 -24.56 15.27 51.61
C TYR A 3 -25.31 14.91 50.34
N PRO A 4 -24.91 15.46 49.17
CA PRO A 4 -25.53 15.12 47.89
C PRO A 4 -25.31 13.63 47.60
N THR A 5 -26.32 13.01 47.04
CA THR A 5 -26.29 11.61 46.63
C THR A 5 -25.31 11.40 45.48
N ILE A 6 -24.74 10.19 45.31
CA ILE A 6 -23.83 9.82 44.23
C ILE A 6 -24.42 10.18 42.87
N SER A 7 -25.77 10.13 42.73
CA SER A 7 -26.51 10.56 41.53
C SER A 7 -26.39 12.06 41.24
N GLU A 8 -26.33 12.91 42.27
CA GLU A 8 -26.19 14.37 42.13
C GLU A 8 -24.72 14.76 41.88
N TYR A 9 -23.75 13.98 42.40
CA TYR A 9 -22.32 14.14 42.08
C TYR A 9 -22.02 13.75 40.62
N VAL A 10 -22.62 12.66 40.12
CA VAL A 10 -22.52 12.22 38.71
C VAL A 10 -23.18 13.24 37.79
N LYS A 11 -24.31 13.85 38.18
CA LYS A 11 -24.98 14.88 37.37
C LYS A 11 -24.21 16.20 37.36
N ALA A 12 -23.63 16.61 38.49
CA ALA A 12 -22.80 17.83 38.57
C ALA A 12 -21.44 17.68 37.86
N SER A 13 -20.91 16.46 37.75
CA SER A 13 -19.72 16.17 36.92
C SER A 13 -20.05 16.01 35.45
N GLN A 14 -21.32 15.73 35.08
CA GLN A 14 -21.79 15.70 33.70
C GLN A 14 -22.11 17.09 33.12
N ASP A 15 -22.47 18.06 33.94
CA ASP A 15 -22.79 19.43 33.52
C ASP A 15 -21.56 20.37 33.45
N ALA A 16 -20.36 19.91 33.83
CA ALA A 16 -19.12 20.70 33.81
C ALA A 16 -18.01 20.08 32.94
N SER A 17 -18.23 18.95 32.27
CA SER A 17 -17.32 18.41 31.28
C SER A 17 -17.78 18.87 29.91
N ASP A 18 -16.98 19.69 29.25
CA ASP A 18 -17.02 19.86 27.81
C ASP A 18 -17.41 18.54 27.15
N ASN A 19 -18.28 18.57 26.12
CA ASN A 19 -18.65 17.45 25.27
C ASN A 19 -17.41 16.88 24.56
N LEU A 20 -16.50 16.24 25.29
CA LEU A 20 -15.39 15.53 24.70
C LEU A 20 -15.92 14.18 24.18
N ASP A 21 -15.86 13.98 22.89
CA ASP A 21 -16.01 12.64 22.34
C ASP A 21 -14.86 11.78 22.87
N MET A 22 -15.17 10.85 23.78
CA MET A 22 -14.21 9.94 24.41
C MET A 22 -13.84 8.75 23.54
N SER A 23 -14.38 8.68 22.31
CA SER A 23 -14.00 7.64 21.33
C SER A 23 -12.51 7.73 21.00
N THR A 24 -11.84 6.60 20.96
CA THR A 24 -10.46 6.48 20.48
C THR A 24 -10.37 6.34 18.95
N GLU A 25 -11.49 6.18 18.27
CA GLU A 25 -11.56 6.15 16.83
C GLU A 25 -11.36 7.57 16.26
N ALA A 26 -10.41 7.72 15.34
CA ALA A 26 -10.21 8.96 14.60
C ALA A 26 -11.11 8.95 13.37
N THR A 27 -12.10 9.82 13.33
CA THR A 27 -13.02 9.93 12.18
C THR A 27 -12.33 10.58 10.98
N ASN A 28 -12.83 10.29 9.76
CA ASN A 28 -12.35 10.93 8.54
C ASN A 28 -12.48 12.46 8.60
N ALA A 29 -13.52 12.97 9.24
CA ALA A 29 -13.71 14.41 9.44
C ALA A 29 -12.61 14.99 10.32
N GLU A 30 -12.30 14.36 11.46
CA GLU A 30 -11.21 14.78 12.34
C GLU A 30 -9.84 14.72 11.65
N LEU A 31 -9.59 13.68 10.85
CA LEU A 31 -8.33 13.52 10.10
C LEU A 31 -8.15 14.58 9.01
N ASN A 32 -9.23 15.01 8.36
CA ASN A 32 -9.24 16.05 7.32
C ASN A 32 -9.08 17.47 7.93
N GLU A 33 -9.58 17.66 9.15
CA GLU A 33 -9.49 18.95 9.86
C GLU A 33 -8.31 19.00 10.85
N ALA A 34 -7.48 17.98 10.87
CA ALA A 34 -6.39 17.82 11.83
C ALA A 34 -5.37 18.96 11.74
N ILE A 35 -4.84 19.35 12.91
CA ILE A 35 -3.69 20.23 13.01
C ILE A 35 -2.43 19.37 13.10
N MET A 36 -1.51 19.57 12.18
CA MET A 36 -0.21 18.91 12.20
C MET A 36 0.80 19.70 13.03
N ASP A 37 1.66 19.01 13.74
CA ASP A 37 2.83 19.60 14.35
C ASP A 37 4.04 19.59 13.38
N GLU A 38 5.17 20.08 13.87
CA GLU A 38 6.45 20.16 13.14
C GLU A 38 7.02 18.80 12.73
N PHE A 39 6.57 17.70 13.34
CA PHE A 39 6.94 16.32 13.03
C PHE A 39 5.93 15.61 12.13
N GLY A 40 4.86 16.30 11.73
CA GLY A 40 3.78 15.72 10.90
C GLY A 40 2.76 14.91 11.70
N VAL A 41 2.78 14.94 13.02
CA VAL A 41 1.80 14.24 13.86
C VAL A 41 0.49 15.03 13.88
N LYS A 42 -0.60 14.35 13.58
CA LYS A 42 -1.94 14.92 13.47
C LYS A 42 -2.67 14.91 14.81
N TYR A 43 -3.20 16.04 15.18
CA TYR A 43 -4.03 16.25 16.37
C TYR A 43 -5.42 16.77 16.01
N SER A 44 -6.42 16.51 16.85
CA SER A 44 -7.72 17.20 16.76
C SER A 44 -7.55 18.72 16.89
N LYS A 45 -8.51 19.50 16.38
CA LYS A 45 -8.48 20.99 16.43
C LYS A 45 -8.25 21.55 17.82
N ASP A 46 -8.79 20.90 18.86
CA ASP A 46 -8.63 21.30 20.25
C ASP A 46 -7.35 20.76 20.91
N GLY A 47 -6.56 19.96 20.18
CA GLY A 47 -5.31 19.36 20.64
C GLY A 47 -5.48 18.22 21.63
N ARG A 48 -6.71 17.81 21.97
CA ARG A 48 -6.99 16.80 22.99
C ARG A 48 -6.87 15.34 22.50
N LYS A 49 -7.06 15.08 21.19
CA LYS A 49 -6.85 13.77 20.56
C LYS A 49 -5.57 13.80 19.73
N LEU A 50 -4.70 12.82 19.90
CA LEU A 50 -3.64 12.49 18.95
C LEU A 50 -4.23 11.49 17.95
N LEU A 51 -4.44 11.92 16.71
CA LEU A 51 -5.16 11.16 15.70
C LEU A 51 -4.25 10.18 14.95
N LYS A 52 -3.10 10.66 14.44
CA LYS A 52 -2.20 9.85 13.61
C LYS A 52 -0.79 10.45 13.56
N ALA A 53 0.21 9.62 13.72
CA ALA A 53 1.61 9.93 13.46
C ALA A 53 2.02 9.44 12.05
N PRO A 54 2.97 10.10 11.37
CA PRO A 54 3.52 9.61 10.11
C PRO A 54 4.41 8.39 10.35
N GLN A 55 4.38 7.41 9.45
CA GLN A 55 5.16 6.17 9.60
C GLN A 55 6.69 6.39 9.62
N ASN A 56 7.16 7.48 9.02
CA ASN A 56 8.57 7.88 9.01
C ASN A 56 8.95 8.78 10.18
N LEU A 57 8.12 8.84 11.23
CA LEU A 57 8.44 9.60 12.45
C LEU A 57 9.75 9.11 13.04
N ASP A 58 10.75 10.00 13.12
CA ASP A 58 12.13 9.61 13.44
C ASP A 58 12.46 9.77 14.93
N SER A 59 13.34 8.92 15.39
CA SER A 59 14.10 8.86 16.66
C SER A 59 13.33 9.07 17.96
N THR A 60 12.93 10.29 18.31
CA THR A 60 12.36 10.64 19.63
C THR A 60 11.21 11.60 19.46
N TYR A 61 10.07 11.25 20.06
CA TYR A 61 8.90 12.12 20.04
C TYR A 61 8.28 12.27 21.42
N SER A 62 7.86 13.49 21.76
CA SER A 62 7.07 13.80 22.95
C SER A 62 5.67 14.21 22.54
N ILE A 63 4.66 13.46 22.98
CA ILE A 63 3.26 13.83 22.77
C ILE A 63 2.99 15.18 23.44
N LYS A 64 2.23 16.05 22.79
CA LYS A 64 1.92 17.40 23.27
C LYS A 64 1.20 17.34 24.62
N GLU A 65 1.59 18.22 25.53
CA GLU A 65 0.87 18.46 26.77
C GLU A 65 -0.58 18.86 26.49
N GLY A 66 -1.50 18.36 27.31
CA GLY A 66 -2.95 18.57 27.13
C GLY A 66 -3.64 17.49 26.30
N THR A 67 -2.90 16.59 25.64
CA THR A 67 -3.48 15.40 24.98
C THR A 67 -4.16 14.52 26.02
N LYS A 68 -5.41 14.11 25.75
CA LYS A 68 -6.23 13.24 26.60
C LYS A 68 -6.35 11.82 26.01
N ILE A 69 -6.39 11.74 24.68
CA ILE A 69 -6.68 10.49 23.97
C ILE A 69 -5.57 10.26 22.93
N ILE A 70 -4.99 9.07 22.95
CA ILE A 70 -4.19 8.53 21.85
C ILE A 70 -5.12 7.62 21.06
N CYS A 71 -5.41 7.97 19.82
CA CYS A 71 -6.39 7.26 19.01
C CYS A 71 -5.91 5.87 18.58
N ASP A 72 -6.86 5.10 18.06
CA ASP A 72 -6.62 3.78 17.49
C ASP A 72 -5.55 3.88 16.39
N MET A 73 -4.58 2.97 16.40
CA MET A 73 -3.48 2.91 15.43
C MET A 73 -2.68 4.21 15.27
N ALA A 74 -2.68 5.09 16.27
CA ALA A 74 -2.09 6.44 16.16
C ALA A 74 -0.60 6.43 15.80
N PHE A 75 0.20 5.51 16.31
CA PHE A 75 1.61 5.31 15.99
C PHE A 75 1.87 3.96 15.28
N ALA A 76 0.84 3.35 14.71
CA ALA A 76 1.04 2.06 14.02
C ALA A 76 2.09 2.19 12.90
N ASP A 77 2.99 1.19 12.81
CA ASP A 77 4.09 1.13 11.84
C ASP A 77 5.13 2.26 11.94
N CYS A 78 5.20 2.99 13.03
CA CYS A 78 6.29 3.96 13.25
C CYS A 78 7.62 3.23 13.55
N LYS A 79 8.16 2.53 12.55
CA LYS A 79 9.33 1.62 12.69
C LYS A 79 10.64 2.33 13.01
N SER A 80 10.74 3.65 12.74
CA SER A 80 11.93 4.45 13.06
C SER A 80 11.89 5.10 14.44
N LEU A 81 10.73 5.12 15.11
CA LEU A 81 10.55 5.72 16.42
C LEU A 81 11.28 4.93 17.49
N ARG A 82 12.24 5.54 18.19
CA ARG A 82 13.09 4.90 19.21
C ARG A 82 12.67 5.20 20.64
N SER A 83 12.11 6.39 20.84
CA SER A 83 11.68 6.86 22.16
C SER A 83 10.39 7.67 22.05
N LEU A 84 9.43 7.38 22.93
CA LEU A 84 8.15 8.07 22.99
C LEU A 84 7.86 8.49 24.42
N VAL A 85 7.55 9.77 24.63
CA VAL A 85 7.10 10.28 25.92
C VAL A 85 5.59 10.49 25.88
N VAL A 86 4.88 9.80 26.77
CA VAL A 86 3.45 9.97 26.98
C VAL A 86 3.27 10.88 28.19
N PRO A 87 2.65 12.08 28.07
CA PRO A 87 2.55 13.04 29.16
C PRO A 87 1.50 12.61 30.21
N ASP A 88 1.70 13.12 31.44
CA ASP A 88 0.72 13.01 32.49
C ASP A 88 -0.54 13.82 32.13
N GLY A 89 -1.59 13.18 31.77
CA GLY A 89 -2.82 13.84 31.31
C GLY A 89 -3.52 13.05 30.25
N VAL A 90 -2.83 12.10 29.60
CA VAL A 90 -3.44 11.10 28.72
C VAL A 90 -4.27 10.17 29.57
N THR A 91 -5.55 10.06 29.25
CA THR A 91 -6.53 9.25 30.00
C THR A 91 -6.97 7.99 29.25
N SER A 92 -6.87 7.99 27.91
CA SER A 92 -7.32 6.88 27.07
C SER A 92 -6.31 6.56 25.98
N ILE A 93 -6.13 5.26 25.72
CA ILE A 93 -5.27 4.72 24.64
C ILE A 93 -6.09 3.73 23.83
N GLY A 94 -6.11 3.91 22.52
CA GLY A 94 -6.85 3.11 21.56
C GLY A 94 -6.19 1.79 21.17
N LYS A 95 -6.95 0.94 20.50
CA LYS A 95 -6.47 -0.35 19.99
C LYS A 95 -5.32 -0.16 19.01
N ARG A 96 -4.30 -1.04 19.07
CA ARG A 96 -3.14 -1.02 18.17
C ARG A 96 -2.41 0.34 18.13
N ALA A 97 -2.56 1.20 19.14
CA ALA A 97 -2.00 2.56 19.15
C ALA A 97 -0.48 2.59 18.90
N PHE A 98 0.26 1.59 19.36
CA PHE A 98 1.72 1.44 19.21
C PHE A 98 2.10 0.17 18.44
N SER A 99 1.19 -0.31 17.58
CA SER A 99 1.43 -1.52 16.79
C SER A 99 2.68 -1.38 15.94
N ASP A 100 3.49 -2.43 15.91
CA ASP A 100 4.66 -2.56 15.02
C ASP A 100 5.70 -1.42 15.12
N CYS A 101 5.75 -0.73 16.24
CA CYS A 101 6.81 0.23 16.57
C CYS A 101 8.12 -0.50 16.91
N THR A 102 8.70 -1.22 15.96
CA THR A 102 9.78 -2.20 16.20
C THR A 102 11.07 -1.61 16.76
N SER A 103 11.34 -0.31 16.55
CA SER A 103 12.51 0.37 17.11
C SER A 103 12.24 1.01 18.48
N LEU A 104 10.98 1.09 18.94
CA LEU A 104 10.65 1.71 20.22
C LEU A 104 11.09 0.80 21.37
N SER A 105 12.15 1.21 22.07
CA SER A 105 12.81 0.37 23.07
C SER A 105 12.02 0.24 24.37
N SER A 106 11.30 1.29 24.76
CA SER A 106 10.52 1.30 26.00
C SER A 106 9.36 2.29 25.94
N LEU A 107 8.33 2.01 26.72
CA LEU A 107 7.17 2.88 26.91
C LEU A 107 6.75 2.92 28.38
N VAL A 108 6.37 4.09 28.85
CA VAL A 108 5.81 4.29 30.18
C VAL A 108 4.33 4.65 30.06
N LEU A 109 3.45 3.87 30.69
CA LEU A 109 2.04 4.24 30.89
C LEU A 109 1.93 5.12 32.14
N PRO A 110 1.58 6.41 32.00
CA PRO A 110 1.48 7.33 33.13
C PRO A 110 0.30 7.01 34.07
N GLU A 111 0.32 7.58 35.27
CA GLU A 111 -0.72 7.37 36.29
C GLU A 111 -2.12 7.78 35.83
N SER A 112 -2.20 8.74 34.90
CA SER A 112 -3.46 9.27 34.37
C SER A 112 -4.22 8.32 33.45
N VAL A 113 -3.58 7.31 32.87
CA VAL A 113 -4.23 6.36 31.93
C VAL A 113 -5.20 5.49 32.69
N GLY A 114 -6.50 5.75 32.51
CA GLY A 114 -7.59 5.00 33.13
C GLY A 114 -8.35 4.09 32.18
N ASN A 115 -8.13 4.23 30.88
CA ASN A 115 -8.83 3.46 29.87
C ASN A 115 -7.88 2.97 28.77
N ILE A 116 -7.94 1.68 28.46
CA ILE A 116 -7.24 1.05 27.34
C ILE A 116 -8.25 0.25 26.54
N ILE A 117 -8.43 0.58 25.27
CA ILE A 117 -9.34 -0.11 24.36
C ILE A 117 -8.55 -1.13 23.55
N GLY A 118 -8.91 -2.41 23.70
CA GLY A 118 -8.19 -3.52 23.07
C GLY A 118 -6.72 -3.60 23.49
N ASN A 119 -5.88 -4.18 22.64
CA ASN A 119 -4.44 -4.29 22.84
C ASN A 119 -3.71 -3.17 22.08
N PRO A 120 -3.14 -2.16 22.76
CA PRO A 120 -2.43 -1.08 22.09
C PRO A 120 -1.02 -1.46 21.60
N PHE A 121 -0.48 -2.62 22.01
CA PHE A 121 0.92 -3.02 21.85
C PHE A 121 1.13 -4.14 20.84
N SER A 122 0.17 -4.38 19.96
CA SER A 122 0.27 -5.43 18.94
C SER A 122 1.58 -5.31 18.16
N GLY A 123 2.33 -6.42 17.99
CA GLY A 123 3.60 -6.39 17.24
C GLY A 123 4.76 -5.63 17.88
N TRP A 124 4.57 -4.97 19.04
CA TRP A 124 5.63 -4.28 19.77
C TRP A 124 6.13 -5.12 20.96
N ASP A 125 7.44 -5.30 21.10
CA ASP A 125 8.09 -6.13 22.13
C ASP A 125 9.06 -5.37 23.07
N GLY A 126 9.10 -4.02 23.00
CA GLY A 126 9.92 -3.19 23.88
C GLY A 126 9.55 -3.29 25.36
N GLU A 127 10.29 -2.63 26.24
CA GLU A 127 10.03 -2.65 27.68
C GLU A 127 8.81 -1.80 28.04
N LEU A 128 7.83 -2.37 28.75
CA LEU A 128 6.67 -1.65 29.25
C LEU A 128 6.79 -1.39 30.74
N LYS A 129 6.67 -0.13 31.16
CA LYS A 129 6.53 0.28 32.56
C LYS A 129 5.12 0.83 32.76
N CYS A 130 4.34 0.22 33.65
CA CYS A 130 3.00 0.67 33.99
C CYS A 130 3.02 1.43 35.32
N LEU A 131 2.67 2.71 35.30
CA LEU A 131 2.49 3.52 36.53
C LEU A 131 1.01 3.72 36.85
N SER A 132 0.11 3.42 35.91
CA SER A 132 -1.32 3.55 36.11
C SER A 132 -1.82 2.62 37.22
N PRO A 133 -2.65 3.14 38.17
CA PRO A 133 -3.27 2.32 39.21
C PRO A 133 -4.47 1.46 38.71
N TYR A 134 -4.86 1.65 37.46
CA TYR A 134 -6.00 0.94 36.85
C TYR A 134 -5.57 -0.33 36.09
N PHE A 135 -4.28 -0.60 36.01
CA PHE A 135 -3.74 -1.76 35.30
C PHE A 135 -2.58 -2.40 36.06
N ILE A 136 -2.45 -3.71 35.91
CA ILE A 136 -1.35 -4.47 36.51
C ILE A 136 -0.53 -5.09 35.35
N TYR A 137 0.74 -4.77 35.31
CA TYR A 137 1.69 -5.41 34.38
C TYR A 137 2.53 -6.42 35.17
N ASP A 138 2.29 -7.69 34.93
CA ASP A 138 2.93 -8.80 35.62
C ASP A 138 3.35 -9.89 34.63
N ASN A 139 4.61 -10.36 34.72
CA ASN A 139 5.15 -11.42 33.86
C ASN A 139 4.85 -11.23 32.37
N LYS A 140 5.03 -10.01 31.86
CA LYS A 140 4.76 -9.62 30.46
C LYS A 140 3.27 -9.70 30.04
N VAL A 141 2.36 -9.71 30.99
CA VAL A 141 0.92 -9.63 30.76
C VAL A 141 0.38 -8.36 31.37
N LEU A 142 -0.35 -7.59 30.58
CA LEU A 142 -1.12 -6.45 31.08
C LEU A 142 -2.53 -6.90 31.40
N PHE A 143 -2.94 -6.70 32.62
CA PHE A 143 -4.27 -6.98 33.15
C PHE A 143 -4.97 -5.68 33.51
N ASP A 144 -6.29 -5.75 33.66
CA ASP A 144 -7.06 -4.78 34.44
C ASP A 144 -6.64 -4.79 35.94
N LYS A 145 -7.14 -3.83 36.72
CA LYS A 145 -6.71 -3.65 38.11
C LYS A 145 -7.04 -4.83 39.04
N ASP A 146 -8.08 -5.59 38.67
CA ASP A 146 -8.55 -6.73 39.47
C ASP A 146 -7.99 -8.06 39.00
N LYS A 147 -7.14 -8.01 37.93
CA LYS A 147 -6.60 -9.16 37.17
C LYS A 147 -7.68 -10.06 36.57
N SER A 148 -8.90 -9.54 36.43
CA SER A 148 -10.01 -10.31 35.86
C SER A 148 -9.99 -10.36 34.33
N LYS A 149 -9.33 -9.42 33.68
CA LYS A 149 -9.24 -9.31 32.22
C LYS A 149 -7.81 -9.24 31.75
N ILE A 150 -7.44 -10.07 30.78
CA ILE A 150 -6.19 -9.91 30.01
C ILE A 150 -6.40 -8.85 28.94
N ILE A 151 -5.57 -7.80 28.96
CA ILE A 151 -5.58 -6.72 27.95
C ILE A 151 -4.54 -6.98 26.88
N ALA A 152 -3.31 -7.35 27.26
CA ALA A 152 -2.23 -7.62 26.32
C ALA A 152 -1.24 -8.65 26.87
N PHE A 153 -1.05 -9.72 26.15
CA PHE A 153 0.00 -10.70 26.36
C PHE A 153 1.22 -10.34 25.51
N ARG A 154 2.36 -10.09 26.16
CA ARG A 154 3.55 -9.51 25.52
C ARG A 154 4.74 -10.45 25.43
N ASP A 155 4.64 -11.71 25.89
CA ASP A 155 5.70 -12.68 25.72
C ASP A 155 5.61 -13.38 24.35
N LYS A 156 6.07 -12.69 23.32
CA LYS A 156 6.01 -13.17 21.92
C LYS A 156 6.88 -14.40 21.64
N LYS A 157 7.74 -14.81 22.58
CA LYS A 157 8.67 -15.94 22.42
C LYS A 157 8.17 -17.20 23.11
N THR A 158 7.20 -17.10 24.00
CA THR A 158 6.68 -18.26 24.70
C THR A 158 5.91 -19.18 23.75
N THR A 159 6.05 -20.46 23.95
CA THR A 159 5.36 -21.50 23.15
C THR A 159 4.14 -22.07 23.86
N SER A 160 4.00 -21.81 25.16
CA SER A 160 2.86 -22.30 25.96
C SER A 160 2.53 -21.33 27.08
N TYR A 161 1.24 -21.09 27.31
CA TYR A 161 0.76 -20.26 28.39
C TYR A 161 -0.46 -20.89 29.06
N VAL A 162 -0.53 -20.79 30.39
CA VAL A 162 -1.70 -21.17 31.19
C VAL A 162 -2.32 -19.89 31.74
N ILE A 163 -3.53 -19.60 31.31
CA ILE A 163 -4.28 -18.44 31.83
C ILE A 163 -4.65 -18.74 33.29
N PRO A 164 -4.36 -17.82 34.24
CA PRO A 164 -4.70 -18.05 35.66
C PRO A 164 -6.21 -18.12 35.92
N ASP A 165 -6.61 -18.93 36.89
CA ASP A 165 -8.01 -19.18 37.25
C ASP A 165 -8.80 -17.95 37.76
N TYR A 166 -8.10 -16.85 38.03
CA TYR A 166 -8.78 -15.60 38.44
C TYR A 166 -9.19 -14.73 37.22
N VAL A 167 -8.76 -15.10 35.99
CA VAL A 167 -9.13 -14.39 34.76
C VAL A 167 -10.51 -14.82 34.33
N THR A 168 -11.40 -13.87 34.10
CA THR A 168 -12.78 -14.11 33.64
C THR A 168 -13.03 -13.67 32.20
N SER A 169 -12.11 -12.89 31.61
CA SER A 169 -12.24 -12.38 30.24
C SER A 169 -10.90 -12.28 29.54
N ILE A 170 -10.87 -12.72 28.26
CA ILE A 170 -9.78 -12.47 27.34
C ILE A 170 -10.17 -11.25 26.50
N GLY A 171 -9.44 -10.17 26.62
CA GLY A 171 -9.77 -8.89 25.98
C GLY A 171 -9.50 -8.88 24.47
N ASN A 172 -10.02 -7.86 23.80
CA ASN A 172 -9.84 -7.67 22.36
C ASN A 172 -8.35 -7.56 22.01
N GLY A 173 -7.88 -8.40 21.08
CA GLY A 173 -6.47 -8.48 20.64
C GLY A 173 -5.49 -8.95 21.72
N ALA A 174 -5.95 -9.54 22.84
CA ALA A 174 -5.09 -9.85 23.98
C ALA A 174 -3.85 -10.66 23.61
N PHE A 175 -3.94 -11.65 22.75
CA PHE A 175 -2.85 -12.47 22.24
C PHE A 175 -2.50 -12.18 20.77
N TYR A 176 -2.88 -11.01 20.27
CA TYR A 176 -2.63 -10.62 18.88
C TYR A 176 -1.18 -10.90 18.47
N ASP A 177 -0.98 -11.58 17.31
CA ASP A 177 0.33 -11.85 16.70
C ASP A 177 1.31 -12.62 17.62
N CYS A 178 0.80 -13.48 18.50
CA CYS A 178 1.62 -14.38 19.31
C CYS A 178 2.09 -15.59 18.50
N LYS A 179 2.88 -15.32 17.45
CA LYS A 179 3.32 -16.32 16.44
C LYS A 179 4.02 -17.54 16.99
N SER A 180 4.63 -17.48 18.17
CA SER A 180 5.33 -18.62 18.78
C SER A 180 4.43 -19.49 19.64
N LEU A 181 3.24 -19.00 20.01
CA LEU A 181 2.33 -19.68 20.94
C LEU A 181 1.71 -20.91 20.27
N ARG A 182 2.02 -22.08 20.79
CA ARG A 182 1.52 -23.38 20.28
C ARG A 182 0.38 -23.95 21.11
N ASN A 183 0.44 -23.72 22.42
CA ASN A 183 -0.53 -24.24 23.37
C ASN A 183 -0.96 -23.14 24.32
N ILE A 184 -2.25 -23.04 24.58
CA ILE A 184 -2.81 -22.21 25.62
C ILE A 184 -3.87 -22.99 26.38
N VAL A 185 -3.92 -22.82 27.69
CA VAL A 185 -4.97 -23.40 28.53
C VAL A 185 -5.86 -22.26 29.03
N ILE A 186 -7.12 -22.33 28.67
CA ILE A 186 -8.15 -21.39 29.11
C ILE A 186 -8.91 -22.04 30.30
N PRO A 187 -8.94 -21.41 31.46
CA PRO A 187 -9.62 -21.98 32.63
C PRO A 187 -11.14 -21.76 32.56
N ASP A 188 -11.89 -22.55 33.33
CA ASP A 188 -13.37 -22.49 33.43
C ASP A 188 -13.90 -21.17 34.03
N SER A 189 -13.03 -20.30 34.50
CA SER A 189 -13.41 -18.95 34.93
C SER A 189 -13.65 -17.97 33.78
N VAL A 190 -13.10 -18.25 32.57
CA VAL A 190 -13.24 -17.38 31.41
C VAL A 190 -14.62 -17.51 30.81
N THR A 191 -15.33 -16.40 30.70
CA THR A 191 -16.71 -16.36 30.16
C THR A 191 -16.79 -15.71 28.77
N SER A 192 -15.74 -15.01 28.31
CA SER A 192 -15.72 -14.34 27.01
C SER A 192 -14.35 -14.31 26.38
N ILE A 193 -14.33 -14.47 25.06
CA ILE A 193 -13.18 -14.28 24.18
C ILE A 193 -13.49 -13.10 23.27
N GLY A 194 -12.71 -12.03 23.41
CA GLY A 194 -12.92 -10.78 22.67
C GLY A 194 -12.50 -10.83 21.22
N ASP A 195 -12.80 -9.76 20.49
CA ASP A 195 -12.46 -9.60 19.08
C ASP A 195 -10.95 -9.67 18.87
N SER A 196 -10.51 -10.30 17.78
CA SER A 196 -9.08 -10.46 17.45
C SER A 196 -8.23 -11.09 18.57
N ALA A 197 -8.85 -11.76 19.55
CA ALA A 197 -8.16 -12.18 20.78
C ALA A 197 -6.92 -13.02 20.51
N PHE A 198 -6.92 -13.90 19.51
CA PHE A 198 -5.82 -14.75 19.07
C PHE A 198 -5.43 -14.51 17.61
N GLU A 199 -5.84 -13.39 17.02
CA GLU A 199 -5.52 -13.03 15.64
C GLU A 199 -4.00 -13.15 15.39
N GLY A 200 -3.60 -13.86 14.32
CA GLY A 200 -2.20 -14.04 13.93
C GLY A 200 -1.40 -15.00 14.83
N CYS A 201 -2.04 -15.81 15.66
CA CYS A 201 -1.37 -16.87 16.42
C CYS A 201 -1.02 -18.06 15.51
N THR A 202 -0.17 -17.84 14.53
CA THR A 202 0.11 -18.77 13.43
C THR A 202 0.66 -20.15 13.84
N SER A 203 1.18 -20.32 15.04
CA SER A 203 1.67 -21.61 15.56
C SER A 203 0.69 -22.34 16.47
N LEU A 204 -0.48 -21.75 16.80
CA LEU A 204 -1.48 -22.37 17.65
C LEU A 204 -2.08 -23.59 16.93
N THR A 205 -1.93 -24.79 17.53
CA THR A 205 -2.29 -26.04 16.85
C THR A 205 -3.62 -26.62 17.29
N SER A 206 -3.98 -26.46 18.55
CA SER A 206 -5.25 -26.92 19.11
C SER A 206 -5.68 -26.09 20.29
N LEU A 207 -6.97 -25.99 20.51
CA LEU A 207 -7.55 -25.23 21.62
C LEU A 207 -8.83 -25.89 22.11
N VAL A 208 -8.98 -25.96 23.44
CA VAL A 208 -10.23 -26.32 24.07
C VAL A 208 -10.80 -25.07 24.70
N ILE A 209 -12.01 -24.71 24.31
CA ILE A 209 -12.76 -23.59 24.87
C ILE A 209 -13.63 -24.14 25.99
N PRO A 210 -13.56 -23.60 27.22
CA PRO A 210 -14.31 -24.12 28.37
C PRO A 210 -15.81 -23.81 28.26
N ASP A 211 -16.63 -24.60 28.95
CA ASP A 211 -18.12 -24.51 28.99
C ASP A 211 -18.67 -23.21 29.57
N SER A 212 -17.81 -22.39 30.14
CA SER A 212 -18.15 -21.06 30.65
C SER A 212 -18.20 -19.98 29.59
N VAL A 213 -17.56 -20.20 28.40
CA VAL A 213 -17.51 -19.22 27.32
C VAL A 213 -18.82 -19.21 26.56
N THR A 214 -19.46 -18.04 26.46
CA THR A 214 -20.76 -17.86 25.79
C THR A 214 -20.69 -17.20 24.44
N SER A 215 -19.55 -16.56 24.11
CA SER A 215 -19.38 -15.87 22.83
C SER A 215 -17.91 -15.89 22.36
N ILE A 216 -17.74 -15.97 21.06
CA ILE A 216 -16.49 -15.82 20.33
C ILE A 216 -16.60 -14.53 19.52
N GLY A 217 -15.69 -13.58 19.79
CA GLY A 217 -15.69 -12.27 19.14
C GLY A 217 -15.28 -12.33 17.67
N ASP A 218 -15.43 -11.21 16.97
CA ASP A 218 -15.03 -11.07 15.56
C ASP A 218 -13.52 -11.26 15.42
N SER A 219 -13.10 -11.94 14.36
CA SER A 219 -11.70 -12.26 14.07
C SER A 219 -10.96 -12.97 15.22
N ALA A 220 -11.66 -13.59 16.16
CA ALA A 220 -11.05 -14.09 17.40
C ALA A 220 -9.87 -15.04 17.15
N PHE A 221 -9.90 -15.85 16.09
CA PHE A 221 -8.84 -16.78 15.66
C PHE A 221 -8.35 -16.51 14.24
N ASP A 222 -8.58 -15.32 13.71
CA ASP A 222 -8.13 -14.92 12.37
C ASP A 222 -6.62 -15.19 12.22
N GLY A 223 -6.22 -15.83 11.11
CA GLY A 223 -4.83 -16.14 10.81
C GLY A 223 -4.18 -17.18 11.75
N CYS A 224 -4.96 -17.95 12.51
CA CYS A 224 -4.44 -19.11 13.24
C CYS A 224 -4.14 -20.27 12.27
N SER A 225 -3.23 -20.07 11.33
CA SER A 225 -3.02 -20.93 10.17
C SER A 225 -2.56 -22.38 10.50
N SER A 226 -2.05 -22.64 11.70
CA SER A 226 -1.69 -23.99 12.16
C SER A 226 -2.79 -24.66 12.99
N LEU A 227 -3.92 -24.00 13.23
CA LEU A 227 -5.00 -24.55 14.04
C LEU A 227 -5.69 -25.70 13.29
N THR A 228 -5.52 -26.93 13.79
CA THR A 228 -6.06 -28.13 13.16
C THR A 228 -7.34 -28.59 13.79
N ASP A 229 -7.54 -28.28 15.08
CA ASP A 229 -8.63 -28.77 15.88
C ASP A 229 -9.04 -27.75 16.95
N ILE A 230 -10.34 -27.49 17.06
CA ILE A 230 -10.94 -26.65 18.08
C ILE A 230 -12.28 -27.25 18.52
N VAL A 231 -12.53 -27.25 19.81
CA VAL A 231 -13.80 -27.73 20.39
C VAL A 231 -14.55 -26.51 20.93
N LEU A 232 -15.74 -26.29 20.39
CA LEU A 232 -16.66 -25.26 20.86
C LEU A 232 -17.65 -25.90 21.85
N PRO A 233 -17.85 -25.29 23.04
CA PRO A 233 -18.80 -25.80 24.02
C PRO A 233 -20.26 -25.42 23.70
N ASP A 234 -21.21 -26.16 24.24
CA ASP A 234 -22.65 -25.93 24.07
C ASP A 234 -23.12 -24.57 24.63
N SER A 235 -22.27 -23.84 25.33
CA SER A 235 -22.57 -22.50 25.86
C SER A 235 -22.41 -21.39 24.83
N VAL A 236 -21.67 -21.63 23.72
CA VAL A 236 -21.45 -20.63 22.66
C VAL A 236 -22.71 -20.44 21.83
N THR A 237 -23.23 -19.20 21.82
CA THR A 237 -24.47 -18.86 21.13
C THR A 237 -24.27 -18.16 19.78
N SER A 238 -23.06 -17.65 19.51
CA SER A 238 -22.70 -16.97 18.25
C SER A 238 -21.24 -17.15 17.92
N ILE A 239 -20.95 -17.21 16.62
CA ILE A 239 -19.61 -17.16 16.02
C ILE A 239 -19.53 -15.81 15.31
N GLY A 240 -18.57 -14.96 15.71
CA GLY A 240 -18.38 -13.62 15.17
C GLY A 240 -17.92 -13.61 13.71
N ASP A 241 -17.92 -12.43 13.09
CA ASP A 241 -17.43 -12.24 11.75
C ASP A 241 -15.93 -12.54 11.66
N CYS A 242 -15.48 -13.18 10.60
CA CYS A 242 -14.10 -13.60 10.39
C CYS A 242 -13.50 -14.43 11.55
N ALA A 243 -14.33 -15.04 12.43
CA ALA A 243 -13.84 -15.66 13.65
C ALA A 243 -12.73 -16.70 13.43
N PHE A 244 -12.75 -17.44 12.32
CA PHE A 244 -11.75 -18.43 11.90
C PHE A 244 -11.17 -18.12 10.51
N PHE A 245 -11.21 -16.87 10.07
CA PHE A 245 -10.64 -16.44 8.80
C PHE A 245 -9.17 -16.87 8.70
N LEU A 246 -8.71 -17.38 7.52
CA LEU A 246 -7.35 -17.88 7.32
C LEU A 246 -6.88 -18.99 8.30
N CYS A 247 -7.80 -19.76 8.88
CA CYS A 247 -7.45 -20.98 9.61
C CYS A 247 -7.17 -22.13 8.62
N GLU A 248 -6.13 -21.96 7.80
CA GLU A 248 -5.80 -22.81 6.63
C GLU A 248 -5.67 -24.31 6.95
N SER A 249 -5.27 -24.65 8.20
CA SER A 249 -5.05 -26.03 8.64
C SER A 249 -6.26 -26.66 9.33
N LEU A 250 -7.35 -25.93 9.53
CA LEU A 250 -8.55 -26.43 10.24
C LEU A 250 -9.22 -27.53 9.41
N ILE A 251 -9.26 -28.75 9.98
CA ILE A 251 -9.74 -29.93 9.22
C ILE A 251 -11.24 -30.17 9.43
N SER A 252 -11.71 -29.94 10.66
CA SER A 252 -13.12 -30.10 11.05
C SER A 252 -13.42 -29.25 12.28
N ILE A 253 -14.67 -28.84 12.39
CA ILE A 253 -15.21 -28.15 13.55
C ILE A 253 -16.65 -28.61 13.77
N VAL A 254 -17.07 -28.75 15.02
CA VAL A 254 -18.45 -29.02 15.40
C VAL A 254 -19.06 -27.74 15.91
N ILE A 255 -20.10 -27.28 15.25
CA ILE A 255 -20.89 -26.12 15.69
C ILE A 255 -21.94 -26.62 16.67
N PRO A 256 -22.00 -26.13 17.93
CA PRO A 256 -22.97 -26.58 18.91
C PRO A 256 -24.40 -26.11 18.61
N ASP A 257 -25.39 -26.85 19.09
CA ASP A 257 -26.83 -26.59 18.89
C ASP A 257 -27.33 -25.25 19.47
N SER A 258 -26.51 -24.61 20.27
CA SER A 258 -26.78 -23.26 20.82
C SER A 258 -26.50 -22.12 19.86
N VAL A 259 -25.71 -22.34 18.80
CA VAL A 259 -25.33 -21.32 17.83
C VAL A 259 -26.50 -21.03 16.90
N THR A 260 -26.89 -19.75 16.83
CA THR A 260 -28.05 -19.33 16.02
C THR A 260 -27.64 -18.63 14.70
N SER A 261 -26.39 -18.20 14.59
CA SER A 261 -25.86 -17.53 13.38
C SER A 261 -24.39 -17.83 13.20
N ILE A 262 -23.97 -17.90 11.93
CA ILE A 262 -22.58 -17.94 11.49
C ILE A 262 -22.30 -16.58 10.85
N GLY A 263 -21.30 -15.85 11.39
CA GLY A 263 -20.94 -14.51 10.94
C GLY A 263 -20.36 -14.47 9.53
N ASP A 264 -20.20 -13.28 9.01
CA ASP A 264 -19.60 -13.05 7.69
C ASP A 264 -18.13 -13.48 7.70
N CYS A 265 -17.66 -14.12 6.61
CA CYS A 265 -16.31 -14.65 6.45
C CYS A 265 -15.85 -15.58 7.60
N ALA A 266 -16.78 -16.16 8.40
CA ALA A 266 -16.44 -16.86 9.64
C ALA A 266 -15.42 -18.00 9.43
N PHE A 267 -15.45 -18.71 8.31
CA PHE A 267 -14.52 -19.78 7.92
C PHE A 267 -13.86 -19.53 6.56
N ASP A 268 -13.82 -18.30 6.11
CA ASP A 268 -13.20 -17.93 4.85
C ASP A 268 -11.71 -18.28 4.85
N TYR A 269 -11.20 -18.83 3.72
CA TYR A 269 -9.85 -19.41 3.58
C TYR A 269 -9.50 -20.53 4.57
N CYS A 270 -10.50 -21.27 5.10
CA CYS A 270 -10.24 -22.52 5.80
C CYS A 270 -9.98 -23.65 4.77
N GLU A 271 -8.85 -23.57 4.07
CA GLU A 271 -8.55 -24.42 2.89
C GLU A 271 -8.55 -25.92 3.18
N SER A 272 -8.23 -26.33 4.42
CA SER A 272 -8.19 -27.75 4.82
C SER A 272 -9.52 -28.27 5.36
N LEU A 273 -10.54 -27.43 5.53
CA LEU A 273 -11.84 -27.82 6.10
C LEU A 273 -12.56 -28.78 5.13
N ARG A 274 -12.79 -29.99 5.60
CA ARG A 274 -13.38 -31.07 4.76
C ARG A 274 -14.87 -31.27 4.96
N SER A 275 -15.33 -31.13 6.18
CA SER A 275 -16.73 -31.28 6.55
C SER A 275 -17.06 -30.40 7.74
N ILE A 276 -18.28 -29.91 7.77
CA ILE A 276 -18.85 -29.17 8.88
C ILE A 276 -20.32 -29.56 9.03
N VAL A 277 -20.80 -29.66 10.26
CA VAL A 277 -22.21 -29.88 10.56
C VAL A 277 -22.79 -28.57 11.07
N ILE A 278 -23.78 -28.06 10.39
CA ILE A 278 -24.53 -26.85 10.77
C ILE A 278 -25.76 -27.31 11.54
N PRO A 279 -25.95 -26.87 12.81
CA PRO A 279 -27.08 -27.31 13.63
C PRO A 279 -28.41 -26.65 13.22
N ASP A 280 -29.53 -27.26 13.61
CA ASP A 280 -30.90 -26.81 13.31
C ASP A 280 -31.25 -25.44 13.93
N SER A 281 -30.43 -24.94 14.83
CA SER A 281 -30.55 -23.60 15.42
C SER A 281 -30.11 -22.46 14.50
N VAL A 282 -29.26 -22.75 13.49
CA VAL A 282 -28.74 -21.75 12.57
C VAL A 282 -29.81 -21.34 11.56
N THR A 283 -30.06 -20.04 11.47
CA THR A 283 -31.10 -19.49 10.58
C THR A 283 -30.56 -18.76 9.35
N SER A 284 -29.26 -18.41 9.36
CA SER A 284 -28.60 -17.74 8.25
C SER A 284 -27.14 -18.13 8.13
N ILE A 285 -26.66 -18.16 6.88
CA ILE A 285 -25.24 -18.27 6.54
C ILE A 285 -24.78 -16.89 6.10
N GLY A 286 -23.78 -16.34 6.76
CA GLY A 286 -23.22 -15.00 6.50
C GLY A 286 -22.53 -14.88 5.14
N ASP A 287 -22.25 -13.66 4.74
CA ASP A 287 -21.51 -13.39 3.50
C ASP A 287 -20.09 -13.96 3.58
N GLY A 288 -19.63 -14.66 2.54
CA GLY A 288 -18.32 -15.31 2.51
C GLY A 288 -18.06 -16.35 3.60
N ALA A 289 -19.09 -16.82 4.30
CA ALA A 289 -18.92 -17.66 5.52
C ALA A 289 -18.02 -18.89 5.30
N PHE A 290 -18.00 -19.46 4.10
CA PHE A 290 -17.17 -20.60 3.68
C PHE A 290 -16.40 -20.31 2.38
N ASP A 291 -16.16 -19.03 2.05
CA ASP A 291 -15.39 -18.68 0.87
C ASP A 291 -14.01 -19.36 0.92
N SER A 292 -13.56 -19.84 -0.22
CA SER A 292 -12.25 -20.47 -0.39
C SER A 292 -11.96 -21.66 0.54
N CYS A 293 -13.03 -22.34 1.04
CA CYS A 293 -12.92 -23.65 1.71
C CYS A 293 -12.68 -24.74 0.67
N THR A 294 -11.51 -24.71 0.04
CA THR A 294 -11.20 -25.52 -1.17
C THR A 294 -11.28 -27.02 -0.97
N SER A 295 -11.13 -27.52 0.27
CA SER A 295 -11.22 -28.95 0.60
C SER A 295 -12.61 -29.38 1.07
N LEU A 296 -13.58 -28.48 1.18
CA LEU A 296 -14.92 -28.80 1.66
C LEU A 296 -15.65 -29.69 0.62
N THR A 297 -15.95 -30.93 1.00
CA THR A 297 -16.56 -31.91 0.09
C THR A 297 -18.07 -32.04 0.29
N ASP A 298 -18.53 -31.94 1.53
CA ASP A 298 -19.93 -32.13 1.91
C ASP A 298 -20.29 -31.13 3.02
N ILE A 299 -21.45 -30.52 2.90
CA ILE A 299 -22.08 -29.69 3.93
C ILE A 299 -23.58 -29.93 3.89
N VAL A 300 -24.21 -30.04 5.07
CA VAL A 300 -25.65 -30.15 5.22
C VAL A 300 -26.17 -28.86 5.82
N LEU A 301 -27.02 -28.17 5.09
CA LEU A 301 -27.73 -27.00 5.60
C LEU A 301 -29.05 -27.45 6.23
N PRO A 302 -29.36 -27.03 7.47
CA PRO A 302 -30.60 -27.39 8.14
C PRO A 302 -31.80 -26.64 7.55
N ASP A 303 -33.02 -27.20 7.73
CA ASP A 303 -34.27 -26.59 7.24
C ASP A 303 -34.57 -25.19 7.84
N SER A 304 -33.90 -24.83 8.92
CA SER A 304 -33.99 -23.52 9.57
C SER A 304 -33.34 -22.40 8.77
N VAL A 305 -32.41 -22.70 7.85
CA VAL A 305 -31.70 -21.68 7.04
C VAL A 305 -32.68 -21.03 6.06
N THR A 306 -32.79 -19.70 6.11
CA THR A 306 -33.70 -18.92 5.28
C THR A 306 -32.99 -18.08 4.22
N SER A 307 -31.65 -17.89 4.34
CA SER A 307 -30.84 -17.15 3.38
C SER A 307 -29.42 -17.72 3.28
N ILE A 308 -28.85 -17.61 2.08
CA ILE A 308 -27.44 -17.89 1.77
C ILE A 308 -26.83 -16.56 1.34
N GLY A 309 -25.83 -16.10 2.08
CA GLY A 309 -25.14 -14.81 1.88
C GLY A 309 -24.37 -14.72 0.56
N ASP A 310 -23.88 -13.53 0.27
CA ASP A 310 -23.00 -13.28 -0.86
C ASP A 310 -21.67 -14.01 -0.64
N TRP A 311 -21.11 -14.63 -1.70
CA TRP A 311 -19.85 -15.41 -1.67
C TRP A 311 -19.85 -16.60 -0.68
N ALA A 312 -20.97 -16.95 -0.07
CA ALA A 312 -21.03 -17.87 1.08
C ALA A 312 -20.26 -19.18 0.86
N PHE A 313 -20.19 -19.73 -0.37
CA PHE A 313 -19.43 -20.91 -0.77
C PHE A 313 -18.55 -20.65 -1.99
N GLU A 314 -18.15 -19.39 -2.26
CA GLU A 314 -17.25 -19.09 -3.37
C GLU A 314 -15.95 -19.89 -3.22
N GLY A 315 -15.41 -20.40 -4.33
CA GLY A 315 -14.13 -21.12 -4.29
C GLY A 315 -14.15 -22.48 -3.59
N CYS A 316 -15.31 -23.00 -3.14
CA CYS A 316 -15.43 -24.35 -2.60
C CYS A 316 -15.27 -25.42 -3.70
N GLY A 317 -14.07 -25.48 -4.31
CA GLY A 317 -13.80 -26.28 -5.51
C GLY A 317 -14.02 -27.78 -5.38
N SER A 318 -13.95 -28.33 -4.15
CA SER A 318 -14.17 -29.75 -3.86
C SER A 318 -15.61 -30.09 -3.51
N LEU A 319 -16.50 -29.11 -3.35
CA LEU A 319 -17.88 -29.33 -2.96
C LEU A 319 -18.64 -30.11 -4.04
N THR A 320 -19.08 -31.34 -3.72
CA THR A 320 -19.69 -32.20 -4.71
C THR A 320 -21.22 -32.16 -4.69
N ASN A 321 -21.80 -31.95 -3.53
CA ASN A 321 -23.23 -31.83 -3.30
C ASN A 321 -23.54 -30.80 -2.21
N ILE A 322 -24.62 -30.09 -2.39
CA ILE A 322 -25.28 -29.29 -1.37
C ILE A 322 -26.79 -29.33 -1.63
N ALA A 323 -27.58 -29.50 -0.56
CA ALA A 323 -29.03 -29.38 -0.63
C ALA A 323 -29.40 -28.00 -0.07
N ILE A 324 -30.05 -27.17 -0.90
CA ILE A 324 -30.61 -25.90 -0.45
C ILE A 324 -31.97 -26.20 0.22
N PRO A 325 -32.17 -25.80 1.48
CA PRO A 325 -33.44 -26.01 2.19
C PRO A 325 -34.61 -25.28 1.54
N GLU A 326 -35.82 -25.84 1.68
CA GLU A 326 -37.07 -25.25 1.12
C GLU A 326 -37.39 -23.87 1.75
N GLY A 327 -36.84 -23.56 2.94
CA GLY A 327 -36.98 -22.30 3.64
C GLY A 327 -36.16 -21.16 3.04
N VAL A 328 -35.17 -21.45 2.18
CA VAL A 328 -34.29 -20.43 1.60
C VAL A 328 -35.05 -19.57 0.59
N THR A 329 -35.03 -18.26 0.82
CA THR A 329 -35.73 -17.28 -0.03
C THR A 329 -34.78 -16.53 -0.97
N SER A 330 -33.47 -16.49 -0.65
CA SER A 330 -32.45 -15.82 -1.46
C SER A 330 -31.15 -16.56 -1.52
N ILE A 331 -30.51 -16.53 -2.69
CA ILE A 331 -29.14 -16.97 -2.94
C ILE A 331 -28.36 -15.72 -3.30
N GLY A 332 -27.30 -15.42 -2.57
CA GLY A 332 -26.49 -14.21 -2.70
C GLY A 332 -25.64 -14.15 -3.98
N ASP A 333 -24.99 -13.03 -4.18
CA ASP A 333 -24.04 -12.82 -5.28
C ASP A 333 -22.86 -13.79 -5.11
N SER A 334 -22.42 -14.40 -6.21
CA SER A 334 -21.32 -15.39 -6.22
C SER A 334 -21.44 -16.54 -5.21
N ALA A 335 -22.62 -16.80 -4.64
CA ALA A 335 -22.77 -17.72 -3.50
C ALA A 335 -22.17 -19.11 -3.73
N PHE A 336 -22.16 -19.64 -4.96
CA PHE A 336 -21.54 -20.92 -5.36
C PHE A 336 -20.49 -20.72 -6.48
N SER A 337 -20.00 -19.51 -6.67
CA SER A 337 -18.99 -19.23 -7.69
C SER A 337 -17.75 -20.08 -7.45
N GLY A 338 -17.19 -20.71 -8.50
CA GLY A 338 -16.00 -21.55 -8.39
C GLY A 338 -16.19 -22.90 -7.70
N CYS A 339 -17.43 -23.35 -7.44
CA CYS A 339 -17.71 -24.71 -6.99
C CYS A 339 -17.53 -25.71 -8.14
N GLU A 340 -16.28 -25.92 -8.56
CA GLU A 340 -15.94 -26.67 -9.79
C GLU A 340 -16.43 -28.13 -9.79
N SER A 341 -16.47 -28.77 -8.61
CA SER A 341 -16.85 -30.17 -8.44
C SER A 341 -18.36 -30.37 -8.21
N LEU A 342 -19.15 -29.30 -8.08
CA LEU A 342 -20.58 -29.38 -7.78
C LEU A 342 -21.33 -30.08 -8.94
N GLY A 343 -21.77 -31.32 -8.71
CA GLY A 343 -22.35 -32.17 -9.75
C GLY A 343 -23.85 -31.98 -9.97
N SER A 344 -24.58 -31.65 -8.92
CA SER A 344 -26.01 -31.38 -8.95
C SER A 344 -26.41 -30.35 -7.91
N LEU A 345 -27.37 -29.51 -8.25
CA LEU A 345 -27.99 -28.53 -7.38
C LEU A 345 -29.45 -28.38 -7.73
N VAL A 346 -30.32 -28.37 -6.72
CA VAL A 346 -31.74 -28.09 -6.89
C VAL A 346 -32.03 -26.74 -6.23
N ILE A 347 -32.60 -25.83 -6.99
CA ILE A 347 -33.11 -24.56 -6.47
C ILE A 347 -34.55 -24.81 -6.02
N PRO A 348 -34.88 -24.70 -4.71
CA PRO A 348 -36.20 -24.99 -4.20
C PRO A 348 -37.22 -23.91 -4.58
N GLU A 349 -38.53 -24.27 -4.51
CA GLU A 349 -39.63 -23.37 -4.79
C GLU A 349 -39.79 -22.22 -3.76
N GLY A 350 -39.02 -22.25 -2.67
CA GLY A 350 -38.91 -21.12 -1.73
C GLY A 350 -38.11 -19.93 -2.25
N VAL A 351 -37.15 -20.18 -3.17
CA VAL A 351 -36.21 -19.17 -3.65
C VAL A 351 -36.91 -18.16 -4.57
N THR A 352 -36.84 -16.88 -4.19
CA THR A 352 -37.43 -15.78 -4.94
C THR A 352 -36.41 -14.87 -5.60
N SER A 353 -35.14 -14.87 -5.11
CA SER A 353 -34.04 -14.04 -5.62
C SER A 353 -32.75 -14.82 -5.78
N ILE A 354 -32.03 -14.55 -6.89
CA ILE A 354 -30.69 -15.11 -7.18
C ILE A 354 -29.76 -13.97 -7.57
N GLY A 355 -28.60 -13.92 -6.91
CA GLY A 355 -27.59 -12.90 -7.09
C GLY A 355 -26.74 -13.05 -8.35
N ASP A 356 -25.91 -12.04 -8.62
CA ASP A 356 -24.99 -12.04 -9.76
C ASP A 356 -23.93 -13.12 -9.57
N SER A 357 -23.55 -13.79 -10.68
CA SER A 357 -22.49 -14.79 -10.70
C SER A 357 -22.69 -15.96 -9.71
N ALA A 358 -23.89 -16.17 -9.17
CA ALA A 358 -24.17 -17.16 -8.12
C ALA A 358 -23.67 -18.57 -8.44
N PHE A 359 -23.67 -18.99 -9.72
CA PHE A 359 -23.20 -20.30 -10.18
C PHE A 359 -22.01 -20.19 -11.15
N ARG A 360 -21.27 -19.09 -11.07
CA ARG A 360 -20.12 -18.86 -11.94
C ARG A 360 -19.10 -19.99 -11.77
N GLY A 361 -18.61 -20.55 -12.89
CA GLY A 361 -17.54 -21.53 -12.86
C GLY A 361 -17.89 -22.89 -12.25
N CYS A 362 -19.17 -23.21 -12.01
CA CYS A 362 -19.61 -24.54 -11.57
C CYS A 362 -19.46 -25.56 -12.71
N GLY A 363 -18.21 -25.94 -13.04
CA GLY A 363 -17.89 -26.71 -14.24
C GLY A 363 -18.50 -28.09 -14.32
N SER A 364 -18.74 -28.76 -13.19
CA SER A 364 -19.35 -30.10 -13.12
C SER A 364 -20.88 -30.06 -13.09
N LEU A 365 -21.48 -28.87 -12.85
CA LEU A 365 -22.95 -28.76 -12.78
C LEU A 365 -23.56 -28.83 -14.17
N SER A 366 -24.19 -29.96 -14.48
CA SER A 366 -24.65 -30.26 -15.84
C SER A 366 -25.95 -29.56 -16.22
N SER A 367 -26.81 -29.27 -15.24
CA SER A 367 -28.13 -28.65 -15.47
C SER A 367 -28.63 -27.90 -14.24
N LEU A 368 -29.39 -26.84 -14.48
CA LEU A 368 -30.16 -26.11 -13.47
C LEU A 368 -31.60 -25.86 -13.93
N VAL A 369 -32.51 -25.82 -12.99
CA VAL A 369 -33.90 -25.42 -13.20
C VAL A 369 -34.17 -24.17 -12.42
N LEU A 370 -34.61 -23.07 -13.09
CA LEU A 370 -35.14 -21.89 -12.43
C LEU A 370 -36.61 -22.16 -12.09
N PRO A 371 -36.99 -22.29 -10.81
CA PRO A 371 -38.36 -22.58 -10.39
C PRO A 371 -39.31 -21.42 -10.65
N GLU A 372 -40.62 -21.69 -10.52
CA GLU A 372 -41.68 -20.66 -10.76
C GLU A 372 -41.59 -19.50 -9.76
N SER A 373 -41.04 -19.70 -8.59
CA SER A 373 -40.90 -18.72 -7.52
C SER A 373 -39.88 -17.61 -7.81
N VAL A 374 -38.84 -17.90 -8.60
CA VAL A 374 -37.79 -16.89 -8.87
C VAL A 374 -38.35 -15.72 -9.63
N GLY A 375 -38.51 -14.59 -8.95
CA GLY A 375 -39.01 -13.32 -9.49
C GLY A 375 -37.96 -12.27 -9.69
N ASN A 376 -36.77 -12.43 -9.09
CA ASN A 376 -35.67 -11.49 -9.18
C ASN A 376 -34.34 -12.20 -9.50
N ILE A 377 -33.64 -11.68 -10.50
CA ILE A 377 -32.27 -12.07 -10.84
C ILE A 377 -31.44 -10.79 -10.92
N ILE A 378 -30.35 -10.73 -10.15
CA ILE A 378 -29.39 -9.64 -10.19
C ILE A 378 -28.24 -10.06 -11.09
N GLY A 379 -27.88 -9.23 -12.08
CA GLY A 379 -26.79 -9.52 -13.01
C GLY A 379 -26.94 -10.84 -13.78
N ASN A 380 -25.88 -11.59 -13.95
CA ASN A 380 -25.86 -12.89 -14.63
C ASN A 380 -25.40 -14.01 -13.69
N PRO A 381 -26.31 -14.72 -13.03
CA PRO A 381 -25.94 -15.80 -12.09
C PRO A 381 -25.20 -16.96 -12.75
N PHE A 382 -25.22 -17.07 -14.07
CA PHE A 382 -24.64 -18.16 -14.87
C PHE A 382 -23.34 -17.76 -15.57
N SER A 383 -22.68 -16.71 -15.15
CA SER A 383 -21.40 -16.26 -15.72
C SER A 383 -20.40 -17.41 -15.77
N GLY A 384 -19.84 -17.72 -16.95
CA GLY A 384 -18.87 -18.81 -17.09
C GLY A 384 -19.39 -20.24 -16.88
N TRP A 385 -20.70 -20.45 -16.62
CA TRP A 385 -21.33 -21.77 -16.55
C TRP A 385 -22.01 -22.09 -17.90
N ASP A 386 -21.83 -23.29 -18.43
CA ASP A 386 -22.33 -23.74 -19.75
C ASP A 386 -23.26 -24.95 -19.71
N GLY A 387 -23.71 -25.41 -18.54
CA GLY A 387 -24.67 -26.49 -18.37
C GLY A 387 -26.04 -26.17 -18.97
N GLU A 388 -26.97 -27.11 -18.92
CA GLU A 388 -28.34 -26.95 -19.46
C GLU A 388 -29.21 -26.11 -18.49
N LEU A 389 -29.81 -25.04 -18.98
CA LEU A 389 -30.76 -24.22 -18.20
C LEU A 389 -32.21 -24.51 -18.64
N LYS A 390 -33.07 -24.84 -17.67
CA LYS A 390 -34.51 -24.86 -17.84
C LYS A 390 -35.15 -23.75 -17.02
N CYS A 391 -35.91 -22.89 -17.66
CA CYS A 391 -36.62 -21.79 -16.98
C CYS A 391 -38.10 -22.15 -16.85
N LEU A 392 -38.60 -22.21 -15.62
CA LEU A 392 -40.02 -22.37 -15.29
C LEU A 392 -40.60 -21.06 -14.79
N SER A 393 -39.79 -20.12 -14.39
CA SER A 393 -40.24 -18.82 -13.88
C SER A 393 -41.01 -18.04 -14.93
N PRO A 394 -42.19 -17.47 -14.59
CA PRO A 394 -42.99 -16.63 -15.50
C PRO A 394 -42.44 -15.21 -15.65
N TYR A 395 -41.39 -14.86 -14.90
CA TYR A 395 -40.79 -13.54 -14.89
C TYR A 395 -39.62 -13.41 -15.88
N PHE A 396 -39.19 -14.53 -16.50
CA PHE A 396 -38.06 -14.56 -17.44
C PHE A 396 -38.41 -15.36 -18.69
N ILE A 397 -37.78 -15.02 -19.79
CA ILE A 397 -37.90 -15.72 -21.06
C ILE A 397 -36.51 -16.29 -21.41
N TYR A 398 -36.42 -17.64 -21.52
CA TYR A 398 -35.26 -18.30 -22.02
C TYR A 398 -35.47 -18.78 -23.45
N ASP A 399 -34.86 -18.07 -24.41
CA ASP A 399 -35.07 -18.31 -25.82
C ASP A 399 -33.69 -18.32 -26.55
N ASN A 400 -33.46 -19.33 -27.38
CA ASN A 400 -32.24 -19.51 -28.18
C ASN A 400 -30.94 -19.30 -27.35
N LYS A 401 -30.92 -19.89 -26.16
CA LYS A 401 -29.79 -19.77 -25.18
C LYS A 401 -29.54 -18.34 -24.69
N VAL A 402 -30.53 -17.48 -24.73
CA VAL A 402 -30.48 -16.16 -24.12
C VAL A 402 -31.57 -16.06 -23.07
N LEU A 403 -31.19 -15.61 -21.88
CA LEU A 403 -32.12 -15.30 -20.80
C LEU A 403 -32.43 -13.81 -20.82
N PHE A 404 -33.69 -13.50 -20.92
CA PHE A 404 -34.24 -12.14 -20.92
C PHE A 404 -35.17 -11.96 -19.71
N ASP A 405 -35.41 -10.73 -19.33
CA ASP A 405 -36.57 -10.38 -18.53
C ASP A 405 -37.88 -10.66 -19.30
N LYS A 406 -39.03 -10.64 -18.61
CA LYS A 406 -40.30 -11.05 -19.19
C LYS A 406 -40.77 -10.11 -20.33
N ASP A 407 -40.35 -8.87 -20.32
CA ASP A 407 -40.72 -7.85 -21.32
C ASP A 407 -39.73 -7.81 -22.49
N LYS A 408 -38.70 -8.64 -22.46
CA LYS A 408 -37.56 -8.64 -23.40
C LYS A 408 -36.92 -7.26 -23.53
N SER A 409 -36.83 -6.52 -22.42
CA SER A 409 -36.14 -5.24 -22.33
C SER A 409 -34.72 -5.32 -21.87
N LYS A 410 -34.35 -6.45 -21.22
CA LYS A 410 -33.02 -6.69 -20.66
C LYS A 410 -32.46 -8.03 -21.13
N ILE A 411 -31.16 -8.06 -21.43
CA ILE A 411 -30.41 -9.30 -21.57
C ILE A 411 -29.70 -9.58 -20.23
N ILE A 412 -30.09 -10.71 -19.61
CA ILE A 412 -29.54 -11.18 -18.34
C ILE A 412 -28.33 -12.09 -18.60
N ALA A 413 -28.47 -13.07 -19.51
CA ALA A 413 -27.40 -14.01 -19.81
C ALA A 413 -27.43 -14.51 -21.25
N PHE A 414 -26.36 -14.28 -21.98
CA PHE A 414 -26.10 -14.88 -23.28
C PHE A 414 -25.27 -16.16 -23.11
N ARG A 415 -25.87 -17.32 -23.38
CA ARG A 415 -25.31 -18.63 -23.06
C ARG A 415 -24.78 -19.41 -24.25
N ASP A 416 -24.86 -18.87 -25.48
CA ASP A 416 -24.27 -19.52 -26.65
C ASP A 416 -22.79 -19.17 -26.82
N LYS A 417 -21.95 -19.81 -26.00
CA LYS A 417 -20.48 -19.60 -26.02
C LYS A 417 -19.81 -19.93 -27.36
N LYS A 418 -20.50 -20.61 -28.28
CA LYS A 418 -19.99 -20.96 -29.62
C LYS A 418 -20.44 -20.00 -30.71
N ALA A 419 -21.39 -19.13 -30.43
CA ALA A 419 -21.85 -18.13 -31.38
C ALA A 419 -20.71 -17.19 -31.79
N LYS A 420 -20.61 -16.95 -33.11
CA LYS A 420 -19.63 -16.02 -33.68
C LYS A 420 -20.20 -14.61 -33.85
N SER A 421 -21.51 -14.53 -33.99
CA SER A 421 -22.23 -13.25 -34.17
C SER A 421 -23.57 -13.28 -33.48
N TYR A 422 -23.99 -12.15 -32.97
CA TYR A 422 -25.32 -11.96 -32.41
C TYR A 422 -25.79 -10.53 -32.70
N ALA A 423 -27.07 -10.42 -33.06
CA ALA A 423 -27.76 -9.13 -33.19
C ALA A 423 -28.73 -9.01 -32.02
N ILE A 424 -28.52 -8.04 -31.18
CA ILE A 424 -29.38 -7.79 -30.04
C ILE A 424 -30.74 -7.21 -30.58
N PRO A 425 -31.89 -7.74 -30.10
CA PRO A 425 -33.20 -7.23 -30.54
C PRO A 425 -33.41 -5.74 -30.18
N ASP A 426 -34.14 -5.03 -31.04
CA ASP A 426 -34.44 -3.60 -30.87
C ASP A 426 -35.26 -3.27 -29.60
N SER A 427 -35.86 -4.28 -28.95
CA SER A 427 -36.59 -4.10 -27.69
C SER A 427 -35.66 -3.96 -26.47
N ILE A 428 -34.38 -4.30 -26.61
CA ILE A 428 -33.44 -4.30 -25.49
C ILE A 428 -32.98 -2.89 -25.17
N THR A 429 -33.13 -2.51 -23.91
CA THR A 429 -32.69 -1.22 -23.37
C THR A 429 -31.51 -1.34 -22.42
N SER A 430 -31.28 -2.54 -21.85
CA SER A 430 -30.16 -2.80 -20.90
C SER A 430 -29.49 -4.13 -21.18
N ILE A 431 -28.15 -4.11 -21.08
CA ILE A 431 -27.32 -5.29 -21.03
C ILE A 431 -26.85 -5.41 -19.59
N GLU A 432 -27.34 -6.44 -18.89
CA GLU A 432 -27.09 -6.60 -17.46
C GLU A 432 -25.63 -7.02 -17.16
N ASN A 433 -25.24 -6.98 -15.89
CA ASN A 433 -23.90 -7.36 -15.45
C ASN A 433 -23.55 -8.75 -15.94
N GLY A 434 -22.32 -8.93 -16.48
CA GLY A 434 -21.85 -10.21 -16.97
C GLY A 434 -22.64 -10.86 -18.10
N ALA A 435 -23.59 -10.15 -18.75
CA ALA A 435 -24.53 -10.76 -19.71
C ALA A 435 -23.86 -11.55 -20.84
N PHE A 436 -22.71 -11.12 -21.35
CA PHE A 436 -21.89 -11.82 -22.35
C PHE A 436 -20.53 -12.28 -21.77
N TYR A 437 -20.43 -12.45 -20.47
CA TYR A 437 -19.18 -12.87 -19.82
C TYR A 437 -18.55 -14.09 -20.49
N ASP A 438 -17.26 -14.04 -20.82
CA ASP A 438 -16.47 -15.14 -21.41
C ASP A 438 -17.00 -15.69 -22.75
N CYS A 439 -17.66 -14.84 -23.54
CA CYS A 439 -18.11 -15.20 -24.89
C CYS A 439 -16.94 -15.14 -25.89
N LYS A 440 -15.92 -15.99 -25.68
CA LYS A 440 -14.63 -15.97 -26.42
C LYS A 440 -14.76 -16.11 -27.93
N SER A 441 -15.83 -16.76 -28.43
CA SER A 441 -16.04 -16.99 -29.86
C SER A 441 -16.74 -15.84 -30.57
N LEU A 442 -17.39 -14.94 -29.83
CA LEU A 442 -18.20 -13.84 -30.36
C LEU A 442 -17.29 -12.81 -30.99
N SER A 443 -17.31 -12.73 -32.33
CA SER A 443 -16.45 -11.83 -33.10
C SER A 443 -17.20 -10.58 -33.59
N SER A 444 -18.52 -10.64 -33.67
CA SER A 444 -19.37 -9.53 -34.14
C SER A 444 -20.63 -9.43 -33.30
N LEU A 445 -20.91 -8.22 -32.84
CA LEU A 445 -22.10 -7.88 -32.05
C LEU A 445 -22.70 -6.59 -32.60
N VAL A 446 -24.03 -6.59 -32.72
CA VAL A 446 -24.77 -5.37 -33.10
C VAL A 446 -25.59 -4.94 -31.90
N LEU A 447 -25.34 -3.76 -31.38
CA LEU A 447 -26.15 -3.10 -30.35
C LEU A 447 -27.21 -2.21 -31.03
N PRO A 448 -28.51 -2.31 -30.67
CA PRO A 448 -29.54 -1.44 -31.18
C PRO A 448 -29.47 -0.07 -30.47
N GLU A 449 -30.04 0.96 -31.13
CA GLU A 449 -30.11 2.35 -30.61
C GLU A 449 -30.92 2.47 -29.30
N SER A 450 -31.71 1.45 -28.97
CA SER A 450 -32.50 1.37 -27.73
C SER A 450 -31.67 1.14 -26.48
N VAL A 451 -30.42 0.62 -26.61
CA VAL A 451 -29.58 0.31 -25.46
C VAL A 451 -29.12 1.60 -24.80
N THR A 452 -29.39 1.72 -23.49
CA THR A 452 -29.02 2.86 -22.67
C THR A 452 -27.98 2.54 -21.60
N CYS A 453 -27.85 1.26 -21.22
CA CYS A 453 -26.95 0.81 -20.17
C CYS A 453 -26.20 -0.46 -20.58
N ILE A 454 -24.88 -0.48 -20.33
CA ILE A 454 -24.02 -1.63 -20.41
C ILE A 454 -23.49 -1.90 -19.00
N GLY A 455 -23.83 -3.06 -18.43
CA GLY A 455 -23.52 -3.44 -17.05
C GLY A 455 -22.06 -3.76 -16.80
N ASP A 456 -21.73 -4.00 -15.55
CA ASP A 456 -20.39 -4.42 -15.13
C ASP A 456 -20.04 -5.79 -15.72
N TYR A 457 -18.79 -6.01 -16.11
CA TYR A 457 -18.34 -7.27 -16.76
C TYR A 457 -19.16 -7.71 -17.99
N ALA A 458 -20.01 -6.87 -18.55
CA ALA A 458 -21.00 -7.27 -19.57
C ALA A 458 -20.37 -8.05 -20.74
N PHE A 459 -19.17 -7.67 -21.20
CA PHE A 459 -18.41 -8.32 -22.28
C PHE A 459 -17.01 -8.76 -21.83
N TYR A 460 -16.85 -9.04 -20.55
CA TYR A 460 -15.58 -9.48 -20.00
C TYR A 460 -15.03 -10.71 -20.76
N ASP A 461 -13.77 -10.65 -21.16
CA ASP A 461 -13.04 -11.73 -21.86
C ASP A 461 -13.68 -12.19 -23.21
N CYS A 462 -14.47 -11.31 -23.86
CA CYS A 462 -14.92 -11.52 -25.24
C CYS A 462 -13.76 -11.33 -26.22
N LYS A 463 -12.76 -12.26 -26.16
CA LYS A 463 -11.47 -12.13 -26.83
C LYS A 463 -11.52 -11.98 -28.35
N SER A 464 -12.55 -12.51 -29.01
CA SER A 464 -12.70 -12.44 -30.48
C SER A 464 -13.48 -11.21 -30.95
N LEU A 465 -14.10 -10.43 -30.06
CA LEU A 465 -14.87 -9.26 -30.42
C LEU A 465 -13.96 -8.21 -31.07
N SER A 466 -14.09 -8.04 -32.39
CA SER A 466 -13.17 -7.25 -33.18
C SER A 466 -13.67 -5.84 -33.51
N SER A 467 -14.97 -5.65 -33.53
CA SER A 467 -15.60 -4.36 -33.76
C SER A 467 -16.87 -4.22 -32.94
N LEU A 468 -17.09 -3.04 -32.41
CA LEU A 468 -18.29 -2.69 -31.66
C LEU A 468 -18.60 -1.21 -31.93
N VAL A 469 -19.86 -0.91 -32.17
CA VAL A 469 -20.39 0.44 -32.20
C VAL A 469 -21.23 0.61 -30.95
N ILE A 470 -20.90 1.59 -30.12
CA ILE A 470 -21.71 2.00 -28.98
C ILE A 470 -22.71 3.02 -29.50
N PRO A 471 -24.02 2.72 -29.40
CA PRO A 471 -25.03 3.63 -29.92
C PRO A 471 -25.19 4.92 -29.07
N ASP A 472 -25.70 5.98 -29.70
CA ASP A 472 -25.88 7.28 -29.06
C ASP A 472 -26.90 7.28 -27.89
N GLY A 473 -27.66 6.18 -27.71
CA GLY A 473 -28.54 5.97 -26.56
C GLY A 473 -27.81 5.60 -25.26
N VAL A 474 -26.58 5.11 -25.34
CA VAL A 474 -25.86 4.59 -24.16
C VAL A 474 -25.38 5.72 -23.25
N THR A 475 -25.81 5.68 -22.00
CA THR A 475 -25.47 6.69 -20.98
C THR A 475 -24.42 6.20 -19.98
N SER A 476 -24.29 4.88 -19.82
CA SER A 476 -23.31 4.27 -18.88
C SER A 476 -22.69 3.00 -19.41
N ILE A 477 -21.41 2.85 -19.11
CA ILE A 477 -20.60 1.65 -19.35
C ILE A 477 -20.05 1.21 -18.00
N GLY A 478 -20.29 -0.03 -17.60
CA GLY A 478 -19.94 -0.58 -16.30
C GLY A 478 -18.43 -0.84 -16.11
N THR A 479 -18.10 -1.15 -14.88
CA THR A 479 -16.75 -1.56 -14.46
C THR A 479 -16.37 -2.87 -15.14
N TRP A 480 -15.13 -2.97 -15.69
CA TRP A 480 -14.63 -4.11 -16.45
C TRP A 480 -15.51 -4.56 -17.63
N ALA A 481 -16.39 -3.72 -18.12
CA ALA A 481 -17.39 -4.10 -19.12
C ALA A 481 -16.80 -4.76 -20.36
N PHE A 482 -15.65 -4.32 -20.86
CA PHE A 482 -14.94 -4.87 -22.03
C PHE A 482 -13.52 -5.35 -21.69
N MET A 483 -13.25 -5.61 -20.41
CA MET A 483 -11.93 -6.08 -20.01
C MET A 483 -11.56 -7.37 -20.77
N GLY A 484 -10.35 -7.40 -21.33
CA GLY A 484 -9.85 -8.57 -22.04
C GLY A 484 -10.43 -8.77 -23.46
N CYS A 485 -11.20 -7.81 -24.02
CA CYS A 485 -11.61 -7.82 -25.43
C CYS A 485 -10.40 -7.57 -26.34
N SER A 486 -9.46 -8.50 -26.35
CA SER A 486 -8.13 -8.33 -26.93
C SER A 486 -8.09 -8.13 -28.45
N SER A 487 -9.16 -8.48 -29.18
CA SER A 487 -9.28 -8.26 -30.62
C SER A 487 -9.97 -6.96 -31.02
N LEU A 488 -10.55 -6.22 -30.07
CA LEU A 488 -11.24 -4.95 -30.35
C LEU A 488 -10.24 -3.94 -30.90
N SER A 489 -10.46 -3.49 -32.15
CA SER A 489 -9.47 -2.69 -32.89
C SER A 489 -9.77 -1.20 -32.92
N SER A 490 -11.04 -0.83 -32.85
CA SER A 490 -11.48 0.58 -32.84
C SER A 490 -12.71 0.76 -31.95
N LEU A 491 -12.82 1.91 -31.35
CA LEU A 491 -13.93 2.27 -30.48
C LEU A 491 -14.23 3.76 -30.56
N VAL A 492 -15.52 4.09 -30.59
CA VAL A 492 -16.01 5.46 -30.41
C VAL A 492 -16.94 5.45 -29.20
N ILE A 493 -16.65 6.29 -28.23
CA ILE A 493 -17.50 6.50 -27.06
C ILE A 493 -18.29 7.79 -27.32
N PRO A 494 -19.63 7.72 -27.47
CA PRO A 494 -20.48 8.87 -27.87
C PRO A 494 -20.67 9.88 -26.72
N ASP A 495 -21.13 11.07 -27.07
CA ASP A 495 -21.40 12.18 -26.12
C ASP A 495 -22.45 11.83 -25.04
N SER A 496 -23.33 10.88 -25.32
CA SER A 496 -24.34 10.40 -24.38
C SER A 496 -23.78 9.70 -23.16
N VAL A 497 -22.56 9.13 -23.27
CA VAL A 497 -21.94 8.39 -22.16
C VAL A 497 -21.46 9.38 -21.10
N THR A 498 -22.13 9.37 -19.95
CA THR A 498 -21.80 10.20 -18.79
C THR A 498 -20.99 9.46 -17.72
N ARG A 499 -20.95 8.13 -17.77
CA ARG A 499 -20.23 7.29 -16.83
C ARG A 499 -19.53 6.14 -17.54
N ILE A 500 -18.24 5.99 -17.27
CA ILE A 500 -17.43 4.82 -17.64
C ILE A 500 -16.91 4.24 -16.34
N GLY A 501 -17.07 2.95 -16.13
CA GLY A 501 -16.58 2.26 -14.94
C GLY A 501 -15.07 2.00 -15.00
N ASP A 502 -14.48 1.75 -13.83
CA ASP A 502 -13.05 1.46 -13.69
C ASP A 502 -12.65 0.25 -14.53
N SER A 503 -11.49 0.32 -15.15
CA SER A 503 -10.93 -0.78 -15.97
C SER A 503 -11.83 -1.24 -17.11
N ALA A 504 -12.81 -0.43 -17.55
CA ALA A 504 -13.82 -0.84 -18.54
C ALA A 504 -13.22 -1.43 -19.82
N PHE A 505 -12.06 -0.97 -20.29
CA PHE A 505 -11.38 -1.45 -21.49
C PHE A 505 -9.97 -2.01 -21.20
N TRP A 506 -9.74 -2.42 -19.95
CA TRP A 506 -8.42 -2.97 -19.60
C TRP A 506 -8.07 -4.18 -20.46
N GLY A 507 -6.85 -4.17 -21.04
CA GLY A 507 -6.36 -5.28 -21.84
C GLY A 507 -6.96 -5.41 -23.23
N CYS A 508 -7.65 -4.38 -23.76
CA CYS A 508 -8.05 -4.31 -25.17
C CYS A 508 -6.79 -4.08 -26.04
N GLY A 509 -5.94 -5.11 -26.11
CA GLY A 509 -4.58 -5.01 -26.65
C GLY A 509 -4.46 -4.62 -28.14
N SER A 510 -5.52 -4.87 -28.94
CA SER A 510 -5.56 -4.51 -30.37
C SER A 510 -6.20 -3.14 -30.62
N LEU A 511 -6.70 -2.45 -29.60
CA LEU A 511 -7.34 -1.15 -29.76
C LEU A 511 -6.31 -0.12 -30.23
N SER A 512 -6.38 0.25 -31.50
CA SER A 512 -5.45 1.17 -32.13
C SER A 512 -6.01 2.59 -32.30
N SER A 513 -7.34 2.72 -32.38
CA SER A 513 -8.03 3.99 -32.51
C SER A 513 -9.14 4.12 -31.47
N LEU A 514 -9.09 5.20 -30.72
CA LEU A 514 -10.07 5.53 -29.70
C LEU A 514 -10.46 7.00 -29.84
N VAL A 515 -11.77 7.25 -29.90
CA VAL A 515 -12.32 8.60 -29.87
C VAL A 515 -13.31 8.68 -28.70
N ILE A 516 -13.08 9.62 -27.81
CA ILE A 516 -13.96 9.88 -26.66
C ILE A 516 -14.62 11.24 -26.86
N HIS A 517 -15.91 11.22 -27.16
CA HIS A 517 -16.73 12.44 -27.26
C HIS A 517 -17.41 12.79 -25.94
N ALA A 518 -17.40 11.86 -24.95
CA ALA A 518 -18.09 12.02 -23.67
C ALA A 518 -17.70 13.33 -22.96
N THR A 519 -18.67 14.23 -22.80
CA THR A 519 -18.51 15.48 -22.07
C THR A 519 -18.91 15.27 -20.62
N GLY A 520 -17.96 15.31 -19.68
CA GLY A 520 -18.21 15.22 -18.24
C GLY A 520 -17.97 13.85 -17.58
N ALA A 521 -17.64 12.82 -18.35
CA ALA A 521 -17.08 11.59 -17.78
C ALA A 521 -15.58 11.79 -17.57
N GLY A 522 -15.09 11.76 -16.32
CA GLY A 522 -13.65 11.67 -16.04
C GLY A 522 -13.05 10.41 -16.67
N ILE A 523 -11.78 10.44 -17.00
CA ILE A 523 -11.02 9.22 -17.32
C ILE A 523 -10.72 8.54 -15.99
N VAL A 524 -11.47 7.49 -15.71
CA VAL A 524 -11.42 6.76 -14.44
C VAL A 524 -10.22 5.81 -14.37
N ASP A 525 -10.03 5.16 -13.22
CA ASP A 525 -8.87 4.33 -12.94
C ASP A 525 -8.76 3.13 -13.89
N SER A 526 -7.57 2.91 -14.39
CA SER A 526 -7.20 1.77 -15.24
C SER A 526 -8.05 1.56 -16.50
N VAL A 527 -8.83 2.55 -16.92
CA VAL A 527 -9.86 2.38 -17.95
C VAL A 527 -9.31 1.84 -19.28
N PHE A 528 -8.11 2.26 -19.71
CA PHE A 528 -7.43 1.78 -20.92
C PHE A 528 -6.09 1.09 -20.61
N LYS A 529 -5.89 0.65 -19.39
CA LYS A 529 -4.66 -0.03 -19.00
C LYS A 529 -4.37 -1.21 -19.92
N GLY A 530 -3.14 -1.28 -20.44
CA GLY A 530 -2.72 -2.39 -21.29
C GLY A 530 -3.29 -2.37 -22.71
N CYS A 531 -3.86 -1.26 -23.19
CA CYS A 531 -4.23 -1.06 -24.60
C CYS A 531 -2.96 -0.81 -25.42
N LYS A 532 -2.19 -1.87 -25.67
CA LYS A 532 -0.82 -1.79 -26.21
C LYS A 532 -0.74 -1.23 -27.61
N SER A 533 -1.77 -1.37 -28.42
CA SER A 533 -1.83 -0.89 -29.81
C SER A 533 -2.40 0.51 -29.96
N LEU A 534 -2.81 1.17 -28.89
CA LEU A 534 -3.37 2.52 -28.93
C LEU A 534 -2.29 3.51 -29.38
N GLU A 535 -2.45 4.06 -30.57
CA GLU A 535 -1.45 4.96 -31.20
C GLU A 535 -1.73 6.43 -30.93
N SER A 536 -3.02 6.82 -30.92
CA SER A 536 -3.45 8.20 -30.68
C SER A 536 -4.73 8.22 -29.88
N LEU A 537 -4.92 9.29 -29.13
CA LEU A 537 -6.06 9.53 -28.29
C LEU A 537 -6.47 11.00 -28.38
N VAL A 538 -7.76 11.24 -28.54
CA VAL A 538 -8.37 12.57 -28.46
C VAL A 538 -9.31 12.59 -27.25
N LEU A 539 -9.00 13.44 -26.29
CA LEU A 539 -9.87 13.70 -25.13
C LEU A 539 -10.68 14.96 -25.38
N SER A 540 -11.96 14.95 -25.00
CA SER A 540 -12.81 16.13 -25.07
C SER A 540 -12.51 17.15 -23.98
N ASP A 541 -12.86 18.42 -24.20
CA ASP A 541 -12.67 19.52 -23.24
C ASP A 541 -13.48 19.36 -21.94
N GLY A 542 -14.33 18.33 -21.81
CA GLY A 542 -15.10 18.03 -20.60
C GLY A 542 -14.37 17.14 -19.59
N VAL A 543 -13.21 16.56 -19.95
CA VAL A 543 -12.44 15.69 -19.06
C VAL A 543 -11.75 16.54 -18.01
N THR A 544 -12.06 16.31 -16.73
CA THR A 544 -11.50 17.07 -15.59
C THR A 544 -10.36 16.37 -14.84
N SER A 545 -10.25 15.05 -15.00
CA SER A 545 -9.19 14.25 -14.36
C SER A 545 -8.81 13.05 -15.20
N ILE A 546 -7.58 12.60 -15.05
CA ILE A 546 -7.06 11.34 -15.57
C ILE A 546 -6.75 10.46 -14.37
N GLY A 547 -7.44 9.31 -14.27
CA GLY A 547 -7.39 8.38 -13.15
C GLY A 547 -6.07 7.62 -13.01
N ASP A 548 -5.95 6.87 -11.93
CA ASP A 548 -4.77 6.07 -11.64
C ASP A 548 -4.63 4.92 -12.67
N SER A 549 -3.43 4.72 -13.20
CA SER A 549 -3.15 3.71 -14.23
C SER A 549 -4.00 3.80 -15.51
N ALA A 550 -4.67 4.90 -15.78
CA ALA A 550 -5.67 5.02 -16.86
C ALA A 550 -5.14 4.57 -18.23
N PHE A 551 -3.86 4.86 -18.56
CA PHE A 551 -3.17 4.45 -19.78
C PHE A 551 -1.88 3.67 -19.51
N ASP A 552 -1.77 3.04 -18.35
CA ASP A 552 -0.57 2.26 -17.99
C ASP A 552 -0.35 1.13 -19.02
N GLY A 553 0.87 1.07 -19.57
CA GLY A 553 1.25 0.07 -20.56
C GLY A 553 0.69 0.29 -21.97
N CYS A 554 0.13 1.47 -22.30
CA CYS A 554 -0.23 1.85 -23.66
C CYS A 554 1.04 2.14 -24.49
N SER A 555 1.78 1.09 -24.80
CA SER A 555 3.15 1.19 -25.33
C SER A 555 3.28 1.82 -26.71
N SER A 556 2.23 1.81 -27.54
CA SER A 556 2.19 2.43 -28.85
C SER A 556 1.70 3.89 -28.84
N LEU A 557 1.19 4.39 -27.71
CA LEU A 557 0.69 5.77 -27.62
C LEU A 557 1.82 6.75 -27.87
N SER A 558 1.76 7.42 -29.02
CA SER A 558 2.84 8.30 -29.52
C SER A 558 2.57 9.77 -29.28
N SER A 559 1.30 10.17 -29.25
CA SER A 559 0.87 11.55 -29.00
C SER A 559 -0.41 11.59 -28.19
N LEU A 560 -0.52 12.58 -27.33
CA LEU A 560 -1.68 12.85 -26.52
C LEU A 560 -1.83 14.35 -26.33
N VAL A 561 -3.06 14.84 -26.49
CA VAL A 561 -3.42 16.21 -26.11
C VAL A 561 -4.26 16.10 -24.84
N ILE A 562 -3.74 16.62 -23.74
CA ILE A 562 -4.48 16.76 -22.50
C ILE A 562 -5.24 18.09 -22.55
N PRO A 563 -6.58 18.10 -22.40
CA PRO A 563 -7.36 19.34 -22.45
C PRO A 563 -7.11 20.22 -21.21
N ASP A 564 -7.32 21.54 -21.37
CA ASP A 564 -7.09 22.52 -20.30
C ASP A 564 -8.02 22.33 -19.08
N SER A 565 -9.10 21.57 -19.22
CA SER A 565 -10.02 21.21 -18.16
C SER A 565 -9.46 20.22 -17.14
N VAL A 566 -8.35 19.52 -17.49
CA VAL A 566 -7.76 18.52 -16.60
C VAL A 566 -7.00 19.19 -15.46
N THR A 567 -7.38 18.82 -14.23
CA THR A 567 -6.76 19.35 -13.00
C THR A 567 -5.87 18.34 -12.28
N ARG A 568 -6.07 17.03 -12.51
CA ARG A 568 -5.31 15.95 -11.88
C ARG A 568 -4.90 14.89 -12.90
N ILE A 569 -3.64 14.45 -12.79
CA ILE A 569 -3.10 13.24 -13.44
C ILE A 569 -2.78 12.24 -12.34
N GLY A 570 -3.39 11.06 -12.38
CA GLY A 570 -3.30 10.03 -11.35
C GLY A 570 -1.97 9.27 -11.31
N ASP A 571 -1.86 8.35 -10.34
CA ASP A 571 -0.71 7.47 -10.18
C ASP A 571 -0.58 6.52 -11.37
N CYS A 572 0.64 6.31 -11.88
CA CYS A 572 0.90 5.46 -13.04
C CYS A 572 0.10 5.80 -14.31
N ALA A 573 -0.58 6.95 -14.39
CA ALA A 573 -1.54 7.25 -15.45
C ALA A 573 -1.03 6.97 -16.87
N PHE A 574 0.24 7.25 -17.16
CA PHE A 574 0.93 6.99 -18.45
C PHE A 574 2.18 6.13 -18.28
N SER A 575 2.29 5.37 -17.20
CA SER A 575 3.42 4.49 -16.96
C SER A 575 3.59 3.51 -18.12
N GLY A 576 4.82 3.33 -18.62
CA GLY A 576 5.10 2.41 -19.72
C GLY A 576 4.57 2.82 -21.09
N CYS A 577 4.12 4.07 -21.30
CA CYS A 577 3.82 4.62 -22.62
C CYS A 577 5.13 4.87 -23.39
N THR A 578 5.78 3.79 -23.83
CA THR A 578 7.16 3.83 -24.36
C THR A 578 7.33 4.60 -25.65
N SER A 579 6.26 4.78 -26.44
CA SER A 579 6.27 5.52 -27.71
C SER A 579 5.91 7.00 -27.58
N LEU A 580 5.49 7.45 -26.39
CA LEU A 580 5.08 8.84 -26.16
C LEU A 580 6.30 9.76 -26.33
N THR A 581 6.24 10.64 -27.36
CA THR A 581 7.36 11.52 -27.73
C THR A 581 7.26 12.90 -27.12
N ASP A 582 6.04 13.44 -27.13
CA ASP A 582 5.74 14.79 -26.68
C ASP A 582 4.44 14.81 -25.89
N ILE A 583 4.43 15.56 -24.82
CA ILE A 583 3.23 15.83 -24.02
C ILE A 583 3.26 17.29 -23.53
N VAL A 584 2.10 17.92 -23.63
CA VAL A 584 1.87 19.24 -23.02
C VAL A 584 1.00 19.01 -21.80
N ILE A 585 1.51 19.38 -20.62
CA ILE A 585 0.73 19.42 -19.39
C ILE A 585 0.09 20.80 -19.31
N PRO A 586 -1.27 20.88 -19.31
CA PRO A 586 -1.96 22.16 -19.27
C PRO A 586 -1.75 22.92 -17.96
N ASP A 587 -1.88 24.25 -18.02
CA ASP A 587 -1.76 25.12 -16.84
C ASP A 587 -2.88 24.89 -15.80
N GLY A 588 -3.93 24.13 -16.12
CA GLY A 588 -4.97 23.71 -15.18
C GLY A 588 -4.57 22.57 -14.24
N VAL A 589 -3.52 21.80 -14.58
CA VAL A 589 -3.08 20.65 -13.79
C VAL A 589 -2.41 21.10 -12.51
N THR A 590 -2.97 20.68 -11.36
CA THR A 590 -2.46 21.00 -10.03
C THR A 590 -1.69 19.86 -9.37
N SER A 591 -1.87 18.62 -9.81
CA SER A 591 -1.16 17.45 -9.26
C SER A 591 -0.83 16.41 -10.33
N ILE A 592 0.35 15.78 -10.16
CA ILE A 592 0.84 14.68 -10.99
C ILE A 592 1.21 13.53 -10.05
N GLY A 593 0.59 12.36 -10.22
CA GLY A 593 0.72 11.21 -9.35
C GLY A 593 2.06 10.49 -9.42
N THR A 594 2.26 9.57 -8.48
CA THR A 594 3.44 8.68 -8.39
C THR A 594 3.55 7.85 -9.68
N TRP A 595 4.76 7.78 -10.25
CA TRP A 595 5.06 7.07 -11.52
C TRP A 595 4.20 7.47 -12.72
N ALA A 596 3.52 8.62 -12.70
CA ALA A 596 2.57 9.02 -13.75
C ALA A 596 3.12 8.87 -15.17
N PHE A 597 4.39 9.17 -15.43
CA PHE A 597 5.08 9.02 -16.72
C PHE A 597 6.29 8.09 -16.64
N SER A 598 6.35 7.20 -15.65
CA SER A 598 7.47 6.29 -15.48
C SER A 598 7.67 5.41 -16.72
N GLY A 599 8.90 5.31 -17.22
CA GLY A 599 9.20 4.46 -18.36
C GLY A 599 8.70 4.97 -19.72
N CYS A 600 8.27 6.23 -19.84
CA CYS A 600 8.02 6.88 -21.14
C CYS A 600 9.36 7.12 -21.86
N THR A 601 9.93 6.04 -22.41
CA THR A 601 11.32 6.03 -22.88
C THR A 601 11.57 6.92 -24.11
N SER A 602 10.55 7.25 -24.90
CA SER A 602 10.64 8.13 -26.07
C SER A 602 10.36 9.60 -25.76
N LEU A 603 9.87 9.92 -24.55
CA LEU A 603 9.55 11.30 -24.18
C LEU A 603 10.79 12.17 -24.27
N SER A 604 10.75 13.18 -25.15
CA SER A 604 11.90 14.01 -25.49
C SER A 604 11.89 15.39 -24.84
N SER A 605 10.71 15.93 -24.62
CA SER A 605 10.50 17.27 -24.05
C SER A 605 9.37 17.27 -23.03
N LEU A 606 9.52 18.04 -21.97
CA LEU A 606 8.53 18.18 -20.90
C LEU A 606 8.56 19.61 -20.35
N VAL A 607 7.36 20.17 -20.17
CA VAL A 607 7.14 21.41 -19.43
C VAL A 607 6.20 21.11 -18.26
N ILE A 608 6.64 21.38 -17.05
CA ILE A 608 5.83 21.30 -15.83
C ILE A 608 5.35 22.72 -15.53
N PRO A 609 4.02 22.98 -15.58
CA PRO A 609 3.45 24.33 -15.40
C PRO A 609 3.50 24.81 -13.95
N ASP A 610 3.29 26.13 -13.76
CA ASP A 610 3.29 26.79 -12.45
C ASP A 610 2.20 26.29 -11.51
N SER A 611 1.12 25.75 -12.05
CA SER A 611 -0.04 25.22 -11.32
C SER A 611 0.25 23.94 -10.56
N VAL A 612 1.28 23.18 -10.95
CA VAL A 612 1.63 21.91 -10.30
C VAL A 612 2.29 22.21 -8.96
N ALA A 613 1.51 22.10 -7.88
CA ALA A 613 2.00 22.31 -6.52
C ALA A 613 2.75 21.07 -6.00
N ASP A 614 2.29 19.87 -6.39
CA ASP A 614 2.85 18.59 -5.97
C ASP A 614 3.04 17.65 -7.16
N TYR A 615 4.28 17.32 -7.50
CA TYR A 615 4.59 16.15 -8.32
C TYR A 615 5.25 15.11 -7.44
N VAL A 616 4.56 13.98 -7.32
CA VAL A 616 4.89 12.93 -6.35
C VAL A 616 6.08 12.10 -6.82
N ASN A 617 6.68 11.36 -5.91
CA ASN A 617 7.85 10.53 -6.10
C ASN A 617 7.80 9.68 -7.38
N TRP A 618 8.90 9.62 -8.13
CA TRP A 618 9.08 8.77 -9.31
C TRP A 618 8.31 9.17 -10.57
N ALA A 619 7.63 10.30 -10.62
CA ALA A 619 6.69 10.66 -11.69
C ALA A 619 7.27 10.51 -13.12
N PHE A 620 8.54 10.85 -13.35
CA PHE A 620 9.20 10.78 -14.65
C PHE A 620 10.39 9.81 -14.68
N ARG A 621 10.40 8.83 -13.77
CA ARG A 621 11.49 7.87 -13.70
C ARG A 621 11.68 7.11 -15.01
N GLY A 622 12.92 7.03 -15.50
CA GLY A 622 13.26 6.22 -16.66
C GLY A 622 12.84 6.79 -18.03
N CYS A 623 12.42 8.06 -18.10
CA CYS A 623 12.23 8.79 -19.35
C CYS A 623 13.58 8.99 -20.04
N SER A 624 14.12 7.92 -20.64
CA SER A 624 15.52 7.85 -21.06
C SER A 624 15.88 8.78 -22.23
N SER A 625 14.90 9.19 -23.04
CA SER A 625 15.08 10.15 -24.15
C SER A 625 14.85 11.60 -23.74
N LEU A 626 14.37 11.87 -22.52
CA LEU A 626 14.07 13.22 -22.06
C LEU A 626 15.35 14.07 -22.09
N SER A 627 15.38 15.05 -22.99
CA SER A 627 16.52 15.93 -23.22
C SER A 627 16.24 17.39 -22.90
N ASN A 628 14.98 17.79 -22.94
CA ASN A 628 14.52 19.13 -22.62
C ASN A 628 13.51 19.10 -21.48
N LEU A 629 13.83 19.76 -20.39
CA LEU A 629 12.99 19.85 -19.20
C LEU A 629 12.89 21.31 -18.76
N VAL A 630 11.66 21.81 -18.67
CA VAL A 630 11.35 23.12 -18.11
C VAL A 630 10.40 22.95 -16.95
N ILE A 631 10.82 23.32 -15.76
CA ILE A 631 10.00 23.38 -14.57
C ILE A 631 9.65 24.84 -14.33
N ARG A 632 8.36 25.16 -14.33
CA ARG A 632 7.86 26.51 -14.02
C ARG A 632 7.31 26.61 -12.59
N ALA A 633 6.94 25.46 -12.00
CA ALA A 633 6.34 25.40 -10.66
C ALA A 633 7.22 26.11 -9.62
N THR A 634 6.65 27.13 -8.96
CA THR A 634 7.32 27.92 -7.92
C THR A 634 6.88 27.41 -6.55
N GLY A 635 7.82 27.05 -5.66
CA GLY A 635 7.53 26.61 -4.29
C GLY A 635 7.45 25.11 -4.08
N ALA A 636 7.61 24.31 -5.12
CA ALA A 636 7.68 22.86 -5.01
C ALA A 636 9.14 22.38 -4.85
N SER A 637 9.37 21.41 -3.95
CA SER A 637 10.64 20.68 -3.90
C SER A 637 10.76 19.73 -5.09
N ILE A 638 11.96 19.51 -5.63
CA ILE A 638 12.18 18.40 -6.55
C ILE A 638 12.21 17.13 -5.71
N VAL A 639 11.09 16.43 -5.75
CA VAL A 639 10.84 15.26 -4.93
C VAL A 639 11.74 14.07 -5.26
N ASP A 640 11.77 13.11 -4.36
CA ASP A 640 12.61 11.92 -4.47
C ASP A 640 12.39 11.17 -5.79
N ARG A 641 13.49 10.86 -6.45
CA ARG A 641 13.54 10.01 -7.66
C ARG A 641 12.76 10.53 -8.87
N ALA A 642 12.31 11.79 -8.86
CA ALA A 642 11.46 12.37 -9.91
C ALA A 642 11.99 12.13 -11.33
N PHE A 643 13.29 12.32 -11.57
CA PHE A 643 13.96 12.16 -12.88
C PHE A 643 15.02 11.05 -12.88
N LYS A 644 14.95 10.10 -11.94
CA LYS A 644 15.92 9.00 -11.87
C LYS A 644 16.00 8.22 -13.17
N GLY A 645 17.20 8.12 -13.74
CA GLY A 645 17.44 7.37 -14.97
C GLY A 645 17.04 8.07 -16.27
N CYS A 646 16.76 9.38 -16.25
CA CYS A 646 16.58 10.20 -17.46
C CYS A 646 17.95 10.44 -18.11
N ARG A 647 18.43 9.44 -18.88
CA ARG A 647 19.84 9.37 -19.37
C ARG A 647 20.20 10.44 -20.37
N SER A 648 19.24 10.99 -21.11
CA SER A 648 19.42 11.98 -22.17
C SER A 648 19.26 13.43 -21.71
N LEU A 649 18.94 13.69 -20.45
CA LEU A 649 18.94 15.05 -19.92
C LEU A 649 20.31 15.69 -20.17
N CYS A 650 20.34 16.67 -21.08
CA CYS A 650 21.58 17.24 -21.60
C CYS A 650 21.42 18.75 -21.76
N TRP A 651 22.47 19.52 -21.39
CA TRP A 651 22.54 20.97 -21.57
C TRP A 651 22.83 21.42 -23.04
N LEU A 652 23.14 20.54 -24.00
CA LEU A 652 23.83 20.90 -25.25
C LEU A 652 22.98 20.96 -26.51
N ALA A 653 21.65 21.02 -26.46
CA ALA A 653 20.90 21.54 -27.60
C ALA A 653 20.80 23.06 -27.48
N ILE A 654 20.99 23.79 -28.59
CA ILE A 654 21.00 25.28 -28.65
C ILE A 654 19.71 25.92 -28.05
N HIS A 655 18.72 25.08 -27.69
CA HIS A 655 17.45 25.45 -27.07
C HIS A 655 17.01 24.56 -25.88
N ALA A 656 17.84 23.63 -25.38
CA ALA A 656 17.51 22.80 -24.24
C ALA A 656 18.06 23.40 -22.95
N LYS A 657 17.18 23.75 -22.02
CA LYS A 657 17.53 24.34 -20.74
C LYS A 657 16.81 23.57 -19.62
N ILE A 658 17.56 22.98 -18.68
CA ILE A 658 16.99 22.64 -17.39
C ILE A 658 16.93 23.92 -16.57
N VAL A 659 15.74 24.42 -16.33
CA VAL A 659 15.52 25.57 -15.46
C VAL A 659 14.85 25.06 -14.19
N ILE A 660 15.55 25.18 -13.09
CA ILE A 660 14.97 25.01 -11.77
C ILE A 660 14.56 26.40 -11.32
N PRO A 661 13.26 26.66 -11.06
CA PRO A 661 12.80 27.99 -10.74
C PRO A 661 13.22 28.43 -9.32
N ASP A 662 13.28 29.73 -9.14
CA ASP A 662 13.39 30.34 -7.81
C ASP A 662 12.17 29.91 -6.98
N GLY A 663 12.39 29.40 -5.77
CA GLY A 663 11.33 28.88 -4.90
C GLY A 663 11.40 27.36 -4.66
N VAL A 664 12.17 26.61 -5.46
CA VAL A 664 12.51 25.22 -5.12
C VAL A 664 13.43 25.22 -3.90
N THR A 665 13.00 24.56 -2.83
CA THR A 665 13.71 24.58 -1.53
C THR A 665 14.60 23.37 -1.30
N SER A 666 14.37 22.25 -2.01
CA SER A 666 15.18 21.03 -1.86
C SER A 666 15.29 20.24 -3.15
N ILE A 667 16.39 19.52 -3.30
CA ILE A 667 16.58 18.46 -4.30
C ILE A 667 16.50 17.14 -3.56
N GLY A 668 15.47 16.32 -3.85
CA GLY A 668 15.19 15.08 -3.14
C GLY A 668 16.19 13.95 -3.40
N ASP A 669 16.02 12.85 -2.68
CA ASP A 669 16.86 11.65 -2.82
C ASP A 669 16.76 11.04 -4.23
N ASP A 670 17.89 10.62 -4.78
CA ASP A 670 17.96 10.02 -6.14
C ASP A 670 17.37 10.92 -7.26
N ALA A 671 17.02 12.17 -7.04
CA ALA A 671 16.21 13.01 -7.95
C ALA A 671 16.73 13.02 -9.40
N PHE A 672 18.05 13.15 -9.62
CA PHE A 672 18.71 13.09 -10.93
C PHE A 672 19.67 11.90 -11.07
N ARG A 673 19.53 10.88 -10.23
CA ARG A 673 20.41 9.72 -10.25
C ARG A 673 20.47 9.07 -11.63
N GLY A 674 21.68 8.91 -12.16
CA GLY A 674 21.90 8.25 -13.47
C GLY A 674 21.52 9.10 -14.67
N CYS A 675 21.35 10.41 -14.55
CA CYS A 675 21.22 11.36 -15.67
C CYS A 675 22.58 11.55 -16.35
N LYS A 676 23.00 10.54 -17.13
CA LYS A 676 24.37 10.42 -17.65
C LYS A 676 24.80 11.53 -18.57
N SER A 677 23.87 12.21 -19.24
CA SER A 677 24.14 13.28 -20.19
C SER A 677 24.09 14.69 -19.59
N LEU A 678 23.69 14.81 -18.32
CA LEU A 678 23.65 16.09 -17.60
C LEU A 678 25.06 16.67 -17.46
N LYS A 679 25.33 17.84 -18.08
CA LYS A 679 26.66 18.43 -18.12
C LYS A 679 26.85 19.57 -17.15
N SER A 680 25.84 20.37 -16.96
CA SER A 680 25.85 21.48 -15.99
C SER A 680 24.45 21.73 -15.43
N LEU A 681 24.37 22.28 -14.24
CA LEU A 681 23.14 22.68 -13.59
C LEU A 681 23.44 23.86 -12.70
N VAL A 682 22.50 24.80 -12.62
CA VAL A 682 22.52 25.92 -11.69
C VAL A 682 21.34 25.73 -10.75
N LEU A 683 21.62 25.62 -9.47
CA LEU A 683 20.59 25.56 -8.44
C LEU A 683 20.23 27.00 -8.00
N PRO A 684 18.95 27.31 -7.79
CA PRO A 684 18.55 28.64 -7.30
C PRO A 684 18.92 28.83 -5.83
N GLU A 685 19.04 30.11 -5.42
CA GLU A 685 19.37 30.50 -4.03
C GLU A 685 18.31 30.06 -2.99
N SER A 686 17.16 29.58 -3.43
CA SER A 686 16.13 29.04 -2.55
C SER A 686 16.42 27.61 -2.06
N VAL A 687 17.35 26.88 -2.71
CA VAL A 687 17.66 25.49 -2.34
C VAL A 687 18.47 25.45 -1.07
N THR A 688 17.96 24.75 -0.06
CA THR A 688 18.60 24.61 1.26
C THR A 688 19.18 23.21 1.49
N SER A 689 18.75 22.19 0.71
CA SER A 689 19.23 20.82 0.88
C SER A 689 19.35 20.06 -0.44
N ILE A 690 20.33 19.15 -0.49
CA ILE A 690 20.56 18.19 -1.56
C ILE A 690 20.51 16.80 -0.91
N GLY A 691 19.57 15.95 -1.35
CA GLY A 691 19.32 14.64 -0.79
C GLY A 691 20.36 13.57 -1.13
N ASP A 692 20.19 12.38 -0.57
CA ASP A 692 21.03 11.21 -0.82
C ASP A 692 21.00 10.81 -2.29
N LYS A 693 22.17 10.54 -2.87
CA LYS A 693 22.30 10.08 -4.27
C LYS A 693 21.68 11.01 -5.32
N ALA A 694 21.38 12.26 -4.96
CA ALA A 694 20.65 13.20 -5.82
C ALA A 694 21.23 13.28 -7.23
N PHE A 695 22.55 13.28 -7.42
CA PHE A 695 23.27 13.32 -8.70
C PHE A 695 24.18 12.10 -8.91
N GLU A 696 24.02 11.01 -8.16
CA GLU A 696 24.85 9.81 -8.30
C GLU A 696 24.83 9.30 -9.73
N GLY A 697 26.02 9.07 -10.29
CA GLY A 697 26.17 8.54 -11.65
C GLY A 697 25.87 9.52 -12.78
N CYS A 698 25.74 10.82 -12.50
CA CYS A 698 25.72 11.89 -13.52
C CYS A 698 27.11 12.04 -14.15
N SER A 699 27.53 11.06 -14.92
CA SER A 699 28.92 10.88 -15.37
C SER A 699 29.44 12.00 -16.26
N SER A 700 28.58 12.78 -16.92
CA SER A 700 28.97 13.94 -17.75
C SER A 700 28.92 15.27 -17.00
N LEU A 701 28.46 15.32 -15.75
CA LEU A 701 28.35 16.54 -14.98
C LEU A 701 29.75 17.13 -14.75
N SER A 702 30.03 18.25 -15.40
CA SER A 702 31.35 18.89 -15.39
C SER A 702 31.39 20.19 -14.59
N SER A 703 30.21 20.78 -14.35
CA SER A 703 30.04 22.02 -13.59
C SER A 703 28.69 22.01 -12.85
N LEU A 704 28.72 22.32 -11.59
CA LEU A 704 27.56 22.59 -10.75
C LEU A 704 27.85 23.78 -9.86
N VAL A 705 26.89 24.68 -9.73
CA VAL A 705 26.93 25.76 -8.76
C VAL A 705 25.95 25.41 -7.65
N ILE A 706 26.46 25.19 -6.46
CA ILE A 706 25.67 25.01 -5.24
C ILE A 706 25.54 26.38 -4.59
N PRO A 707 24.33 26.87 -4.32
CA PRO A 707 24.12 28.17 -3.68
C PRO A 707 24.50 28.15 -2.20
N ASP A 708 24.84 29.34 -1.65
CA ASP A 708 25.24 29.50 -0.26
C ASP A 708 24.14 29.16 0.75
N SER A 709 22.90 29.09 0.29
CA SER A 709 21.73 28.68 1.08
C SER A 709 21.75 27.19 1.46
N VAL A 710 22.54 26.35 0.77
CA VAL A 710 22.57 24.91 1.04
C VAL A 710 23.30 24.62 2.34
N THR A 711 22.60 23.96 3.26
CA THR A 711 23.11 23.58 4.59
C THR A 711 23.33 22.05 4.73
N SER A 712 22.80 21.24 3.81
CA SER A 712 23.00 19.79 3.85
C SER A 712 23.22 19.20 2.46
N ILE A 713 24.15 18.24 2.40
CA ILE A 713 24.45 17.42 1.22
C ILE A 713 24.42 15.95 1.66
N GLY A 714 23.55 15.17 1.05
CA GLY A 714 23.32 13.78 1.40
C GLY A 714 24.46 12.84 1.01
N ASN A 715 24.38 11.58 1.49
CA ASN A 715 25.33 10.52 1.16
C ASN A 715 25.27 10.21 -0.34
N CYS A 716 26.42 9.88 -0.92
CA CYS A 716 26.56 9.57 -2.35
C CYS A 716 26.05 10.68 -3.28
N ALA A 717 25.76 11.90 -2.81
CA ALA A 717 25.04 12.92 -3.58
C ALA A 717 25.67 13.18 -4.96
N PHE A 718 26.99 13.13 -5.09
CA PHE A 718 27.75 13.29 -6.35
C PHE A 718 28.59 12.07 -6.70
N GLY A 719 28.36 10.92 -6.07
CA GLY A 719 29.10 9.69 -6.34
C GLY A 719 29.07 9.34 -7.83
N GLY A 720 30.22 9.04 -8.45
CA GLY A 720 30.31 8.71 -9.85
C GLY A 720 30.12 9.86 -10.85
N CYS A 721 30.17 11.13 -10.43
CA CYS A 721 30.24 12.32 -11.29
C CYS A 721 31.62 12.45 -11.92
N ARG A 722 31.95 11.54 -12.83
CA ARG A 722 33.32 11.35 -13.37
C ARG A 722 33.90 12.54 -14.11
N SER A 723 33.05 13.46 -14.64
CA SER A 723 33.49 14.64 -15.37
C SER A 723 33.57 15.90 -14.49
N LEU A 724 33.19 15.85 -13.23
CA LEU A 724 33.19 16.96 -12.30
C LEU A 724 34.64 17.39 -12.01
N LYS A 725 34.99 18.63 -12.34
CA LYS A 725 36.38 19.13 -12.25
C LYS A 725 36.66 19.89 -10.96
N SER A 726 35.69 20.67 -10.52
CA SER A 726 35.78 21.46 -9.31
C SER A 726 34.39 21.69 -8.75
N LEU A 727 34.31 21.85 -7.43
CA LEU A 727 33.12 22.21 -6.70
C LEU A 727 33.48 23.07 -5.49
N VAL A 728 32.60 24.00 -5.15
CA VAL A 728 32.67 24.75 -3.89
C VAL A 728 31.54 24.23 -3.02
N ILE A 729 31.88 23.79 -1.83
CA ILE A 729 30.90 23.38 -0.79
C ILE A 729 30.57 24.67 -0.01
N PRO A 730 29.28 25.03 0.16
CA PRO A 730 28.86 26.22 0.88
C PRO A 730 29.19 26.16 2.38
N ASP A 731 29.38 27.33 2.97
CA ASP A 731 29.72 27.50 4.40
C ASP A 731 28.63 27.01 5.37
N GLY A 732 27.40 26.77 4.88
CA GLY A 732 26.31 26.20 5.67
C GLY A 732 26.43 24.68 5.88
N VAL A 733 27.26 23.98 5.09
CA VAL A 733 27.39 22.52 5.14
C VAL A 733 28.30 22.11 6.28
N THR A 734 27.83 21.25 7.20
CA THR A 734 28.55 20.85 8.42
C THR A 734 29.21 19.48 8.31
N SER A 735 28.97 18.71 7.29
CA SER A 735 29.59 17.39 7.07
C SER A 735 29.70 17.05 5.59
N VAL A 736 30.75 16.30 5.21
CA VAL A 736 30.84 15.59 3.95
C VAL A 736 30.50 14.13 4.24
N GLY A 737 29.32 13.68 3.77
CA GLY A 737 28.78 12.37 4.07
C GLY A 737 29.52 11.21 3.39
N GLU A 738 29.01 10.00 3.60
CA GLU A 738 29.50 8.76 3.00
C GLU A 738 29.40 8.83 1.47
N ASP A 739 30.45 8.38 0.75
CA ASP A 739 30.50 8.29 -0.72
C ASP A 739 30.17 9.59 -1.46
N THR A 740 30.06 10.74 -0.80
CA THR A 740 29.51 11.98 -1.39
C THR A 740 30.16 12.34 -2.71
N PHE A 741 31.49 12.21 -2.86
CA PHE A 741 32.26 12.48 -4.09
C PHE A 741 33.02 11.25 -4.59
N SER A 742 32.61 10.04 -4.19
CA SER A 742 33.32 8.84 -4.62
C SER A 742 33.31 8.70 -6.14
N VAL A 743 34.40 8.16 -6.72
CA VAL A 743 34.56 7.96 -8.18
C VAL A 743 34.42 9.24 -9.03
N CYS A 744 34.62 10.44 -8.43
CA CYS A 744 34.74 11.70 -9.17
C CYS A 744 36.14 11.81 -9.80
N SER A 745 36.45 10.98 -10.78
CA SER A 745 37.79 10.79 -11.32
C SER A 745 38.42 11.99 -12.01
N SER A 746 37.66 13.00 -12.41
CA SER A 746 38.15 14.26 -12.97
C SER A 746 38.30 15.40 -11.95
N LEU A 747 37.91 15.18 -10.68
CA LEU A 747 37.93 16.19 -9.65
C LEU A 747 39.38 16.56 -9.33
N THR A 748 39.76 17.80 -9.66
CA THR A 748 41.13 18.30 -9.44
C THR A 748 41.23 19.24 -8.26
N ASN A 749 40.14 19.89 -7.90
CA ASN A 749 40.07 20.86 -6.81
C ASN A 749 38.69 20.90 -6.18
N ILE A 750 38.65 20.95 -4.86
CA ILE A 750 37.44 21.13 -4.07
C ILE A 750 37.78 21.97 -2.83
N ALA A 751 36.94 22.93 -2.53
CA ALA A 751 37.05 23.71 -1.29
C ALA A 751 36.09 23.14 -0.25
N ILE A 752 36.61 22.76 0.90
CA ILE A 752 35.83 22.32 2.07
C ILE A 752 35.78 23.51 3.04
N PRO A 753 34.61 23.98 3.44
CA PRO A 753 34.48 25.14 4.33
C PRO A 753 34.80 24.79 5.80
N ASP A 754 35.12 25.79 6.59
CA ASP A 754 35.44 25.68 8.02
C ASP A 754 34.24 25.18 8.88
N SER A 755 33.03 25.13 8.33
CA SER A 755 31.85 24.57 8.96
C SER A 755 31.85 23.01 9.02
N VAL A 756 32.65 22.37 8.16
CA VAL A 756 32.70 20.90 8.08
C VAL A 756 33.47 20.31 9.23
N THR A 757 32.81 19.48 10.05
CA THR A 757 33.41 18.87 11.25
C THR A 757 33.85 17.41 11.04
N SER A 758 33.40 16.75 9.94
CA SER A 758 33.76 15.38 9.63
C SER A 758 33.80 15.10 8.14
N ILE A 759 34.71 14.20 7.73
CA ILE A 759 34.80 13.62 6.39
C ILE A 759 34.36 12.16 6.54
N GLY A 760 33.27 11.78 5.85
CA GLY A 760 32.63 10.48 5.92
C GLY A 760 33.45 9.36 5.26
N ASP A 761 32.94 8.14 5.41
CA ASP A 761 33.53 6.96 4.81
C ASP A 761 33.41 7.07 3.27
N TRP A 762 34.45 6.69 2.53
CA TRP A 762 34.52 6.72 1.05
C TRP A 762 34.32 8.09 0.42
N ALA A 763 34.23 9.18 1.18
CA ALA A 763 33.79 10.51 0.74
C ALA A 763 34.48 11.01 -0.53
N PHE A 764 35.77 10.76 -0.76
CA PHE A 764 36.56 11.09 -1.94
C PHE A 764 37.27 9.86 -2.55
N SER A 765 36.79 8.65 -2.29
CA SER A 765 37.39 7.44 -2.84
C SER A 765 37.43 7.48 -4.36
N ASP A 766 38.52 7.01 -4.97
CA ASP A 766 38.75 7.00 -6.43
C ASP A 766 38.66 8.38 -7.13
N CYS A 767 38.87 9.49 -6.40
CA CYS A 767 39.12 10.82 -6.98
C CYS A 767 40.54 10.88 -7.57
N SER A 768 40.77 10.11 -8.63
CA SER A 768 42.13 9.86 -9.17
C SER A 768 42.87 11.09 -9.71
N SER A 769 42.15 12.19 -10.01
CA SER A 769 42.76 13.44 -10.45
C SER A 769 43.01 14.47 -9.34
N LEU A 770 42.57 14.19 -8.10
CA LEU A 770 42.70 15.12 -6.96
C LEU A 770 44.18 15.23 -6.57
N ARG A 771 44.75 16.45 -6.64
CA ARG A 771 46.18 16.67 -6.40
C ARG A 771 46.49 17.18 -5.02
N SER A 772 45.63 18.03 -4.51
CA SER A 772 45.76 18.60 -3.18
C SER A 772 44.39 18.91 -2.59
N LEU A 773 44.29 18.84 -1.28
CA LEU A 773 43.12 19.22 -0.52
C LEU A 773 43.55 19.88 0.77
N VAL A 774 42.84 20.92 1.14
CA VAL A 774 42.97 21.54 2.48
C VAL A 774 41.81 20.99 3.33
N ILE A 775 42.16 20.30 4.41
CA ILE A 775 41.20 19.85 5.43
C ILE A 775 41.10 20.98 6.47
N PRO A 776 39.91 21.54 6.73
CA PRO A 776 39.76 22.64 7.68
C PRO A 776 40.02 22.20 9.12
N ASP A 777 40.41 23.17 9.97
CA ASP A 777 40.72 22.95 11.39
C ASP A 777 39.51 22.54 12.25
N SER A 778 38.31 22.53 11.68
CA SER A 778 37.06 22.03 12.29
C SER A 778 36.93 20.52 12.22
N VAL A 779 37.65 19.84 11.30
CA VAL A 779 37.50 18.39 11.06
C VAL A 779 38.21 17.63 12.18
N THR A 780 37.45 16.75 12.84
CA THR A 780 37.94 15.91 13.95
C THR A 780 38.17 14.45 13.57
N ARG A 781 37.60 14.00 12.46
CA ARG A 781 37.68 12.58 11.99
C ARG A 781 37.78 12.51 10.46
N ILE A 782 38.64 11.61 9.98
CA ILE A 782 38.71 11.16 8.59
C ILE A 782 38.18 9.73 8.54
N GLY A 783 37.13 9.50 7.75
CA GLY A 783 36.43 8.23 7.65
C GLY A 783 37.22 7.09 6.98
N HIS A 784 36.64 5.88 6.98
CA HIS A 784 37.21 4.72 6.29
C HIS A 784 37.27 4.98 4.78
N CYS A 785 38.37 4.60 4.13
CA CYS A 785 38.57 4.77 2.69
C CYS A 785 38.33 6.19 2.15
N ALA A 786 38.29 7.22 3.01
CA ALA A 786 37.88 8.57 2.65
C ALA A 786 38.62 9.13 1.41
N PHE A 787 39.91 8.83 1.22
CA PHE A 787 40.74 9.22 0.08
C PHE A 787 41.37 8.01 -0.61
N SER A 788 40.81 6.82 -0.45
CA SER A 788 41.29 5.60 -1.09
C SER A 788 41.31 5.78 -2.61
N GLY A 789 42.37 5.38 -3.31
CA GLY A 789 42.47 5.50 -4.76
C GLY A 789 42.71 6.91 -5.30
N CYS A 790 42.95 7.92 -4.46
CA CYS A 790 43.37 9.27 -4.89
C CYS A 790 44.80 9.26 -5.41
N SER A 791 45.02 8.62 -6.56
CA SER A 791 46.36 8.28 -7.07
C SER A 791 47.21 9.52 -7.45
N SER A 792 46.60 10.67 -7.73
CA SER A 792 47.29 11.94 -8.03
C SER A 792 47.54 12.81 -6.81
N LEU A 793 47.07 12.43 -5.62
CA LEU A 793 47.23 13.23 -4.41
C LEU A 793 48.70 13.31 -4.01
N THR A 794 49.28 14.49 -4.10
CA THR A 794 50.69 14.74 -3.79
C THR A 794 50.92 15.43 -2.45
N ASN A 795 49.92 16.20 -1.99
CA ASN A 795 50.00 16.96 -0.77
C ASN A 795 48.62 17.01 -0.08
N ILE A 796 48.61 16.74 1.21
CA ILE A 796 47.46 16.95 2.09
C ILE A 796 47.96 17.36 3.47
N ALA A 797 47.35 18.39 4.02
CA ALA A 797 47.63 18.81 5.39
C ALA A 797 46.57 18.24 6.32
N ILE A 798 46.97 17.49 7.33
CA ILE A 798 46.09 17.02 8.40
C ILE A 798 46.09 18.07 9.51
N PRO A 799 44.95 18.69 9.87
CA PRO A 799 44.91 19.69 10.93
C PRO A 799 45.07 19.06 12.33
N ASP A 800 45.47 19.88 13.31
CA ASP A 800 45.70 19.48 14.71
C ASP A 800 44.39 18.96 15.38
N SER A 801 43.24 19.34 14.86
CA SER A 801 41.91 18.91 15.31
C SER A 801 41.59 17.45 15.04
N VAL A 802 42.25 16.81 14.06
CA VAL A 802 41.99 15.41 13.69
C VAL A 802 42.51 14.47 14.76
N THR A 803 41.63 13.65 15.33
CA THR A 803 41.97 12.69 16.37
C THR A 803 42.08 11.26 15.86
N SER A 804 41.39 10.96 14.71
CA SER A 804 41.37 9.60 14.15
C SER A 804 41.38 9.60 12.63
N ILE A 805 42.08 8.59 12.06
CA ILE A 805 42.15 8.29 10.62
C ILE A 805 41.67 6.87 10.43
N GLY A 806 40.64 6.67 9.59
CA GLY A 806 39.97 5.40 9.40
C GLY A 806 40.74 4.38 8.56
N PHE A 807 40.19 3.16 8.52
CA PHE A 807 40.71 2.02 7.76
C PHE A 807 40.80 2.35 6.25
N TYR A 808 41.96 2.06 5.62
CA TYR A 808 42.24 2.39 4.19
C TYR A 808 42.11 3.85 3.83
N ALA A 809 42.07 4.81 4.74
CA ALA A 809 41.74 6.21 4.47
C ALA A 809 42.52 6.82 3.31
N PHE A 810 43.84 6.52 3.15
CA PHE A 810 44.72 6.98 2.07
C PHE A 810 45.28 5.82 1.24
N SER A 811 44.61 4.68 1.25
CA SER A 811 45.09 3.50 0.50
C SER A 811 45.15 3.81 -0.99
N GLY A 812 46.21 3.43 -1.68
CA GLY A 812 46.40 3.67 -3.11
C GLY A 812 46.70 5.13 -3.50
N CYS A 813 46.99 6.02 -2.58
CA CYS A 813 47.52 7.34 -2.85
C CYS A 813 48.99 7.28 -3.32
N CYS A 814 49.22 6.74 -4.51
CA CYS A 814 50.56 6.40 -5.01
C CYS A 814 51.48 7.62 -5.21
N SER A 815 50.93 8.83 -5.41
CA SER A 815 51.69 10.08 -5.54
C SER A 815 52.00 10.76 -4.23
N LEU A 816 51.38 10.29 -3.10
CA LEU A 816 51.60 10.83 -1.79
C LEU A 816 52.97 10.32 -1.25
N SER A 817 53.95 11.21 -1.29
CA SER A 817 55.32 10.88 -0.91
C SER A 817 55.70 11.45 0.46
N ASP A 818 54.94 12.37 1.01
CA ASP A 818 55.12 13.03 2.28
C ASP A 818 53.80 13.37 2.94
N ILE A 819 53.74 13.33 4.25
CA ILE A 819 52.57 13.74 5.06
C ILE A 819 53.03 14.10 6.47
N ILE A 820 52.42 15.13 7.00
CA ILE A 820 52.60 15.49 8.40
C ILE A 820 51.38 15.02 9.18
N ILE A 821 51.63 14.14 10.18
CA ILE A 821 50.57 13.68 11.09
C ILE A 821 50.74 14.41 12.41
N PRO A 822 49.80 15.30 12.77
CA PRO A 822 49.85 16.08 14.01
C PRO A 822 49.85 15.19 15.27
N ASP A 823 50.29 15.76 16.38
CA ASP A 823 50.29 15.08 17.68
C ASP A 823 48.85 14.82 18.20
N GLY A 824 47.87 15.57 17.74
CA GLY A 824 46.44 15.36 18.04
C GLY A 824 45.87 14.03 17.53
N VAL A 825 46.45 13.45 16.50
CA VAL A 825 46.04 12.13 15.98
C VAL A 825 46.46 11.02 16.96
N THR A 826 45.50 10.44 17.62
CA THR A 826 45.71 9.39 18.62
C THR A 826 45.47 7.99 18.05
N HIS A 827 44.75 7.86 16.94
CA HIS A 827 44.38 6.58 16.35
C HIS A 827 44.40 6.61 14.82
N ILE A 828 45.12 5.64 14.24
CA ILE A 828 45.14 5.37 12.80
C ILE A 828 44.84 3.87 12.61
N GLU A 829 43.82 3.58 11.83
CA GLU A 829 43.37 2.20 11.60
C GLU A 829 44.26 1.46 10.58
N GLU A 830 44.06 0.15 10.50
CA GLU A 830 44.82 -0.72 9.62
C GLU A 830 44.79 -0.25 8.17
N ARG A 831 45.91 -0.41 7.47
CA ARG A 831 46.08 -0.11 6.03
C ARG A 831 45.70 1.32 5.60
N ALA A 832 45.63 2.24 6.57
CA ALA A 832 45.30 3.64 6.28
C ALA A 832 46.19 4.22 5.19
N PHE A 833 47.48 3.81 5.08
CA PHE A 833 48.46 4.27 4.08
C PHE A 833 48.97 3.14 3.16
N TYR A 834 48.17 2.09 2.98
CA TYR A 834 48.53 0.99 2.07
C TYR A 834 48.75 1.52 0.63
N GLY A 835 49.90 1.23 0.03
CA GLY A 835 50.23 1.68 -1.33
C GLY A 835 50.69 3.15 -1.46
N CYS A 836 50.86 3.90 -0.36
CA CYS A 836 51.50 5.23 -0.39
C CYS A 836 53.02 5.10 -0.61
N ASN A 837 53.58 6.13 -1.32
CA ASN A 837 55.00 6.13 -1.73
C ASN A 837 55.86 6.95 -0.77
N PHE A 838 55.69 6.77 0.55
CA PHE A 838 56.48 7.47 1.57
C PHE A 838 57.94 6.99 1.59
N SER A 839 58.84 7.93 1.96
CA SER A 839 60.24 7.61 2.19
C SER A 839 60.40 6.57 3.36
N ASN A 840 61.48 5.79 3.35
CA ASN A 840 61.71 4.82 4.41
C ASN A 840 61.83 5.46 5.81
N ASN A 841 62.33 6.69 5.87
CA ASN A 841 62.45 7.43 7.15
C ASN A 841 61.07 7.80 7.69
N LEU A 842 60.16 8.33 6.85
CA LEU A 842 58.83 8.65 7.25
C LEU A 842 58.02 7.38 7.63
N LYS A 843 58.16 6.29 6.86
CA LYS A 843 57.54 5.00 7.21
C LYS A 843 57.96 4.52 8.61
N GLN A 844 59.23 4.60 8.92
CA GLN A 844 59.74 4.18 10.25
C GLN A 844 59.25 5.08 11.37
N GLU A 845 59.14 6.38 11.12
CA GLU A 845 58.55 7.32 12.06
C GLU A 845 57.09 6.96 12.36
N LEU A 846 56.28 6.82 11.32
CA LEU A 846 54.86 6.52 11.43
C LEU A 846 54.63 5.12 12.06
N ILE A 847 55.45 4.11 11.73
CA ILE A 847 55.38 2.79 12.36
C ILE A 847 55.71 2.90 13.85
N SER A 848 56.64 3.74 14.23
CA SER A 848 57.00 3.93 15.65
C SER A 848 55.87 4.57 16.47
N ARG A 849 55.06 5.42 15.84
CA ARG A 849 53.92 6.12 16.49
C ARG A 849 52.64 5.26 16.50
N PHE A 850 52.36 4.53 15.44
CA PHE A 850 51.01 3.97 15.20
C PHE A 850 50.99 2.47 14.87
N GLY A 851 52.14 1.81 14.76
CA GLY A 851 52.21 0.38 14.41
C GLY A 851 52.41 0.12 12.91
N ILE A 852 52.77 -1.10 12.53
CA ILE A 852 53.05 -1.51 11.17
C ILE A 852 51.76 -1.72 10.36
N GLU A 853 50.67 -2.00 11.04
CA GLU A 853 49.36 -2.35 10.51
C GLU A 853 48.80 -1.25 9.61
N ILE A 854 49.17 0.01 9.83
CA ILE A 854 48.76 1.15 9.03
C ILE A 854 49.23 1.08 7.56
N PHE A 855 50.20 0.23 7.24
CA PHE A 855 50.75 0.00 5.90
C PHE A 855 50.42 -1.35 5.29
N TRP A 856 50.02 -2.34 6.11
CA TRP A 856 49.85 -3.74 5.68
C TRP A 856 48.49 -4.33 5.98
#